data_4a3f66900274e32493b0b867750a1836
#
_entry.id   4a3f66900274e32493b0b867750a1836
#
_cell.length_a   1.000
_cell.length_b   1.000
_cell.length_c   1.000
_cell.angle_alpha   90.00
_cell.angle_beta   90.00
_cell.angle_gamma   90.00
#
_symmetry.space_group_name_H-M   'P 1'
#
loop_
_entity.id
_entity.type
_entity.pdbx_description
1 polymer ?
#
loop_
_entity_poly.entity_id
_entity_poly.type
_entity_poly.pdbx_seq_one_letter_code
_entity_poly.pdbx_strand_id
1 'polypeptide(L)'
;MKSLQFYLWIFFLLPVFNLYAAEFPLRDMSADAYIDISGTWLFKMDPADAGVREKWYEKDFDRSSWEKITVPGVWNQKPPSVSYPVAEGIGWYSKIVKIPPAWNQEVLVVFLGSMYTTDVWIDGRYAGIHRGGYTPFCFEITRLVKAGTSICIVARVDNRRGKTIPSTGMGWHPFGGIYREVYLVSRKSVHFESISTSTVLSEKAALFKLDTLVVNNSSLTFTGEASFQLKDKQKIAGTQKISVRLKPGERKKISLSTKINNARLWCPENPYLYTANLSLANGCRVEFPVGLRQFEAKNGKIFLNGKRIWLQGFGNHEEYPGYGPCMNEKLLEKDLLMMKNVFRINTLRTGHYPFHPILFDLCDRLGIIVHTEIPAWQVNKNFIQSDEAWDLWLKNQLEEMVQTYRNHACVAFWGLSNELYSVPEYHRKAAEFVKSLDPDRFITIVCASTADLESNKIADIVARNFHYGWYHSKSVYALRDNLPVVLKASEGKPIWVAEIGALANPGNYSGGYGDMSRGTETYQDKVVRYGVQYCSTESDQICGVSVWTLSDFHGRNQFIPHGVLDEFRKPKILGYTICNLFNGNPRIYICERDTMIKQGEPFQAFIRCFNPDEKRYENLSAKWCIIKNQKKLDSGNFRFSIDQERQKEIGKIEFLPSDESGLYTLWIELFDSSGNWLYTNSCFFDVREVSKPGVLKITAVGNYRNPVMFYQNIRIPFYQNTGIVLPFEQGNYNFEFRADGYTAIYKKVRIDSGKITEINLDFKK
;
A
#
# COMPACT_ATOMS: atom_id res chain seq x y z
N MET A 1 42.66 22.54 -4.89
CA MET A 1 42.30 22.30 -3.47
C MET A 1 41.38 23.42 -3.00
N LYS A 2 40.10 23.34 -3.28
CA LYS A 2 38.99 24.15 -2.70
C LYS A 2 37.70 23.74 -3.43
N SER A 3 37.19 22.55 -3.16
CA SER A 3 35.85 22.12 -3.61
C SER A 3 35.38 20.85 -2.87
N LEU A 4 35.48 20.86 -1.53
CA LEU A 4 35.00 19.72 -0.72
C LEU A 4 34.42 20.17 0.63
N GLN A 5 33.60 21.22 0.64
CA GLN A 5 33.00 21.70 1.90
C GLN A 5 31.55 22.19 1.79
N PHE A 6 30.73 21.62 0.89
CA PHE A 6 29.32 22.06 0.76
C PHE A 6 28.26 20.93 0.86
N TYR A 7 28.62 19.78 1.44
CA TYR A 7 27.65 18.67 1.59
C TYR A 7 27.31 18.29 3.04
N LEU A 8 27.54 19.19 4.02
CA LEU A 8 27.39 18.81 5.44
C LEU A 8 26.30 19.56 6.22
N TRP A 9 25.33 20.25 5.60
CA TRP A 9 24.33 21.03 6.35
C TRP A 9 22.86 20.71 6.06
N ILE A 10 22.51 19.54 5.52
CA ILE A 10 21.12 19.11 5.32
C ILE A 10 20.65 18.08 6.35
N PHE A 11 21.45 17.75 7.38
CA PHE A 11 21.12 16.69 8.34
C PHE A 11 20.59 17.15 9.70
N PHE A 12 20.18 18.41 9.89
CA PHE A 12 19.90 18.88 11.26
C PHE A 12 18.45 19.33 11.54
N LEU A 13 17.44 18.81 10.84
CA LEU A 13 16.02 18.98 11.26
C LEU A 13 15.13 17.76 10.96
N LEU A 14 15.70 16.57 10.94
CA LEU A 14 14.92 15.36 11.15
C LEU A 14 14.98 15.04 12.66
N PRO A 15 13.85 14.68 13.30
CA PRO A 15 13.94 14.13 14.64
C PRO A 15 14.93 12.97 14.58
N VAL A 16 15.87 12.94 15.51
CA VAL A 16 16.79 11.81 15.70
C VAL A 16 15.94 10.58 15.94
N PHE A 17 15.65 9.85 14.87
CA PHE A 17 15.22 8.48 15.01
C PHE A 17 16.44 7.74 15.54
N ASN A 18 16.36 7.27 16.77
CA ASN A 18 17.30 6.28 17.25
C ASN A 18 17.36 5.17 16.22
N LEU A 19 18.52 4.97 15.62
CA LEU A 19 18.83 3.75 14.88
C LEU A 19 18.69 2.59 15.86
N TYR A 20 17.51 2.00 15.94
CA TYR A 20 17.39 0.67 16.51
C TYR A 20 18.26 -0.25 15.66
N ALA A 21 19.13 -1.01 16.31
CA ALA A 21 19.77 -2.16 15.67
C ALA A 21 18.64 -2.98 15.02
N ALA A 22 18.88 -3.50 13.81
CA ALA A 22 17.88 -4.26 13.08
C ALA A 22 17.28 -5.34 13.99
N GLU A 23 16.06 -5.09 14.47
CA GLU A 23 15.35 -6.01 15.35
C GLU A 23 14.84 -7.20 14.52
N PHE A 24 14.67 -8.34 15.18
CA PHE A 24 14.11 -9.51 14.51
C PHE A 24 12.73 -9.16 13.91
N PRO A 25 12.50 -9.37 12.61
CA PRO A 25 11.35 -8.80 11.90
C PRO A 25 9.98 -9.35 12.32
N LEU A 26 9.95 -10.47 13.06
CA LEU A 26 8.71 -11.02 13.65
C LEU A 26 8.63 -10.62 15.12
N ARG A 27 8.26 -9.38 15.35
CA ARG A 27 8.32 -8.65 16.62
C ARG A 27 7.56 -9.28 17.78
N ASP A 28 6.52 -10.06 17.53
CA ASP A 28 5.71 -10.75 18.54
C ASP A 28 6.04 -12.24 18.66
N MET A 29 7.08 -12.70 17.98
CA MET A 29 7.63 -14.05 18.13
C MET A 29 8.62 -14.11 19.31
N SER A 30 8.47 -15.10 20.19
CA SER A 30 9.45 -15.38 21.25
C SER A 30 10.77 -15.79 20.63
N ALA A 31 11.81 -14.97 20.84
CA ALA A 31 13.18 -15.26 20.44
C ALA A 31 14.13 -14.82 21.55
N ASP A 32 14.95 -15.76 22.09
CA ASP A 32 16.02 -15.41 23.04
C ASP A 32 17.25 -14.93 22.31
N ALA A 33 17.51 -15.49 21.13
CA ALA A 33 18.59 -15.11 20.24
C ALA A 33 18.26 -15.52 18.81
N TYR A 34 18.82 -14.81 17.83
CA TYR A 34 18.69 -15.16 16.41
C TYR A 34 20.00 -14.88 15.65
N ILE A 35 20.14 -15.53 14.51
CA ILE A 35 21.24 -15.33 13.57
C ILE A 35 20.62 -15.18 12.18
N ASP A 36 20.95 -14.09 11.50
CA ASP A 36 20.67 -13.94 10.08
C ASP A 36 21.58 -14.89 9.30
N ILE A 37 20.98 -15.86 8.61
CA ILE A 37 21.66 -16.81 7.74
C ILE A 37 21.43 -16.52 6.26
N SER A 38 20.96 -15.36 5.92
CA SER A 38 20.86 -14.82 4.55
C SER A 38 22.26 -14.72 3.88
N GLY A 39 22.38 -13.98 2.79
CA GLY A 39 23.63 -13.82 2.06
C GLY A 39 23.88 -14.96 1.07
N THR A 40 25.09 -15.45 0.95
CA THR A 40 25.45 -16.45 -0.08
C THR A 40 25.00 -17.85 0.29
N TRP A 41 24.25 -18.49 -0.61
CA TRP A 41 23.86 -19.90 -0.57
C TRP A 41 24.39 -20.61 -1.82
N LEU A 42 24.56 -21.94 -1.77
CA LEU A 42 24.73 -22.78 -2.96
C LEU A 42 23.36 -23.01 -3.60
N PHE A 43 23.31 -23.04 -4.94
CA PHE A 43 22.07 -23.11 -5.69
C PHE A 43 22.18 -23.98 -6.92
N LYS A 44 21.12 -24.73 -7.24
CA LYS A 44 21.01 -25.50 -8.49
C LYS A 44 19.56 -25.57 -8.95
N MET A 45 19.31 -25.21 -10.22
CA MET A 45 18.02 -25.49 -10.85
C MET A 45 17.84 -26.99 -11.10
N ASP A 46 16.61 -27.45 -10.94
CA ASP A 46 16.20 -28.87 -11.13
C ASP A 46 15.09 -28.99 -12.18
N PRO A 47 15.39 -28.81 -13.47
CA PRO A 47 14.38 -28.86 -14.52
C PRO A 47 13.77 -30.26 -14.72
N ALA A 48 14.42 -31.31 -14.24
CA ALA A 48 13.98 -32.70 -14.36
C ALA A 48 13.22 -33.22 -13.13
N ASP A 49 13.07 -32.39 -12.07
CA ASP A 49 12.51 -32.77 -10.75
C ASP A 49 13.20 -34.06 -10.20
N ALA A 50 14.52 -34.10 -10.36
CA ALA A 50 15.33 -35.27 -10.04
C ALA A 50 15.88 -35.25 -8.61
N GLY A 51 15.99 -34.05 -8.00
CA GLY A 51 16.77 -33.85 -6.79
C GLY A 51 16.29 -34.64 -5.57
N VAL A 52 14.97 -34.93 -5.45
CA VAL A 52 14.45 -35.80 -4.39
C VAL A 52 14.88 -37.25 -4.64
N ARG A 53 14.72 -37.76 -5.88
CA ARG A 53 15.11 -39.11 -6.26
C ARG A 53 16.62 -39.32 -6.13
N GLU A 54 17.43 -38.35 -6.51
CA GLU A 54 18.89 -38.38 -6.47
C GLU A 54 19.44 -37.92 -5.11
N LYS A 55 18.55 -37.67 -4.15
CA LYS A 55 18.85 -37.34 -2.75
C LYS A 55 19.78 -36.13 -2.59
N TRP A 56 19.53 -35.06 -3.37
CA TRP A 56 20.32 -33.83 -3.28
C TRP A 56 20.25 -33.18 -1.87
N TYR A 57 19.34 -33.61 -1.02
CA TYR A 57 19.19 -33.17 0.35
C TYR A 57 20.14 -33.88 1.34
N GLU A 58 20.77 -35.01 0.97
CA GLU A 58 21.65 -35.75 1.87
C GLU A 58 22.84 -34.89 2.33
N LYS A 59 23.31 -35.11 3.58
CA LYS A 59 24.37 -34.31 4.18
C LYS A 59 25.66 -34.34 3.36
N ASP A 60 26.06 -35.53 2.92
CA ASP A 60 27.32 -35.79 2.25
C ASP A 60 27.21 -35.72 0.72
N PHE A 61 26.06 -35.24 0.20
CA PHE A 61 25.89 -35.00 -1.23
C PHE A 61 26.90 -34.00 -1.76
N ASP A 62 27.61 -34.28 -2.83
CA ASP A 62 28.55 -33.34 -3.45
C ASP A 62 27.84 -32.17 -4.14
N ARG A 63 28.03 -30.99 -3.62
CA ARG A 63 27.46 -29.73 -4.11
C ARG A 63 28.55 -28.80 -4.71
N SER A 64 29.75 -29.34 -4.99
CA SER A 64 30.86 -28.55 -5.52
C SER A 64 30.54 -27.88 -6.86
N SER A 65 29.65 -28.49 -7.64
CA SER A 65 29.18 -27.98 -8.95
C SER A 65 27.99 -26.99 -8.83
N TRP A 66 27.50 -26.73 -7.64
CA TRP A 66 26.39 -25.81 -7.47
C TRP A 66 26.84 -24.34 -7.57
N GLU A 67 26.02 -23.51 -8.19
CA GLU A 67 26.28 -22.08 -8.30
C GLU A 67 26.08 -21.37 -6.96
N LYS A 68 26.54 -20.13 -6.88
CA LYS A 68 26.27 -19.25 -5.72
C LYS A 68 25.11 -18.31 -6.06
N ILE A 69 24.15 -18.22 -5.15
CA ILE A 69 23.04 -17.27 -5.23
C ILE A 69 22.98 -16.44 -3.94
N THR A 70 22.56 -15.19 -4.06
CA THR A 70 22.30 -14.34 -2.91
C THR A 70 20.88 -14.56 -2.42
N VAL A 71 20.69 -14.72 -1.11
CA VAL A 71 19.41 -14.73 -0.39
C VAL A 71 19.39 -13.50 0.53
N PRO A 72 18.37 -12.65 0.51
CA PRO A 72 17.20 -12.63 -0.38
C PRO A 72 17.55 -12.51 -1.86
N GLY A 73 16.85 -13.27 -2.72
CA GLY A 73 17.04 -13.22 -4.15
C GLY A 73 16.08 -14.13 -4.92
N VAL A 74 15.87 -13.79 -6.18
CA VAL A 74 15.08 -14.61 -7.11
C VAL A 74 15.94 -15.12 -8.26
N TRP A 75 15.73 -16.37 -8.70
CA TRP A 75 16.56 -16.96 -9.77
C TRP A 75 16.21 -16.47 -11.17
N ASN A 76 15.03 -15.85 -11.35
CA ASN A 76 14.59 -15.34 -12.64
C ASN A 76 14.83 -13.82 -12.80
N GLN A 77 15.80 -13.28 -12.06
CA GLN A 77 16.30 -11.93 -12.23
C GLN A 77 17.76 -11.98 -12.72
N LYS A 78 18.05 -11.26 -13.82
CA LYS A 78 19.43 -11.07 -14.29
C LYS A 78 19.78 -9.58 -14.19
N PRO A 79 20.56 -9.15 -13.20
CA PRO A 79 21.09 -7.79 -13.17
C PRO A 79 22.04 -7.56 -14.38
N PRO A 80 22.06 -6.37 -15.00
CA PRO A 80 21.30 -5.15 -14.68
C PRO A 80 19.97 -5.03 -15.43
N SER A 81 19.47 -6.13 -16.03
CA SER A 81 18.24 -6.13 -16.84
C SER A 81 17.01 -5.89 -15.97
N VAL A 82 16.14 -4.98 -16.39
CA VAL A 82 14.77 -4.83 -15.87
C VAL A 82 13.82 -5.89 -16.41
N SER A 83 14.31 -6.77 -17.30
CA SER A 83 13.54 -7.89 -17.84
C SER A 83 13.59 -9.06 -16.86
N TYR A 84 12.43 -9.55 -16.48
CA TYR A 84 12.26 -10.74 -15.66
C TYR A 84 11.77 -11.87 -16.56
N PRO A 85 12.67 -12.75 -17.08
CA PRO A 85 12.21 -13.90 -17.85
C PRO A 85 11.35 -14.80 -16.96
N VAL A 86 10.25 -15.31 -17.51
CA VAL A 86 9.44 -16.30 -16.80
C VAL A 86 10.27 -17.57 -16.68
N ALA A 87 10.69 -17.90 -15.48
CA ALA A 87 11.40 -19.13 -15.15
C ALA A 87 10.67 -19.86 -14.02
N GLU A 88 9.58 -20.56 -14.40
CA GLU A 88 8.90 -21.49 -13.50
C GLU A 88 9.69 -22.79 -13.43
N GLY A 89 9.91 -23.29 -12.20
CA GLY A 89 10.71 -24.49 -12.01
C GLY A 89 10.98 -24.79 -10.54
N ILE A 90 11.98 -25.61 -10.31
CA ILE A 90 12.42 -26.02 -8.98
C ILE A 90 13.86 -25.56 -8.80
N GLY A 91 14.12 -24.84 -7.70
CA GLY A 91 15.45 -24.46 -7.27
C GLY A 91 15.82 -25.11 -5.94
N TRP A 92 17.03 -25.68 -5.89
CA TRP A 92 17.60 -26.25 -4.68
C TRP A 92 18.64 -25.28 -4.09
N TYR A 93 18.54 -25.07 -2.79
CA TYR A 93 19.40 -24.20 -2.00
C TYR A 93 20.14 -25.02 -0.95
N SER A 94 21.39 -24.69 -0.67
CA SER A 94 22.12 -25.32 0.42
C SER A 94 23.01 -24.31 1.15
N LYS A 95 23.05 -24.41 2.49
CA LYS A 95 23.92 -23.61 3.34
C LYS A 95 24.40 -24.39 4.55
N ILE A 96 25.70 -24.27 4.84
CA ILE A 96 26.28 -24.77 6.09
C ILE A 96 26.28 -23.63 7.10
N VAL A 97 25.71 -23.92 8.29
CA VAL A 97 25.66 -22.97 9.40
C VAL A 97 26.07 -23.63 10.70
N LYS A 98 26.71 -22.88 11.58
CA LYS A 98 27.10 -23.36 12.91
C LYS A 98 26.04 -22.99 13.95
N ILE A 99 25.52 -23.97 14.68
CA ILE A 99 24.65 -23.74 15.84
C ILE A 99 25.52 -23.23 17.00
N PRO A 100 25.23 -22.07 17.61
CA PRO A 100 25.99 -21.58 18.75
C PRO A 100 26.03 -22.57 19.93
N PRO A 101 27.18 -22.71 20.62
CA PRO A 101 27.30 -23.63 21.76
C PRO A 101 26.32 -23.33 22.91
N ALA A 102 25.89 -22.07 23.04
CA ALA A 102 24.92 -21.65 24.06
C ALA A 102 23.46 -22.03 23.75
N TRP A 103 23.17 -22.49 22.53
CA TRP A 103 21.80 -22.81 22.09
C TRP A 103 21.44 -24.25 22.46
N ASN A 104 20.99 -24.44 23.69
CA ASN A 104 20.60 -25.73 24.26
C ASN A 104 19.09 -25.88 24.48
N GLN A 105 18.31 -25.00 23.88
CA GLN A 105 16.86 -24.96 23.96
C GLN A 105 16.23 -25.19 22.58
N GLU A 106 15.01 -24.70 22.34
CA GLU A 106 14.39 -24.85 21.03
C GLU A 106 15.16 -24.06 19.98
N VAL A 107 15.33 -24.67 18.80
CA VAL A 107 15.94 -24.08 17.62
C VAL A 107 14.96 -24.16 16.46
N LEU A 108 14.75 -23.01 15.80
CA LEU A 108 13.89 -22.91 14.62
C LEU A 108 14.69 -22.38 13.44
N VAL A 109 14.34 -22.82 12.24
CA VAL A 109 14.70 -22.12 11.02
C VAL A 109 13.48 -21.34 10.54
N VAL A 110 13.63 -20.04 10.33
CA VAL A 110 12.55 -19.09 10.00
C VAL A 110 12.83 -18.49 8.64
N PHE A 111 11.87 -18.60 7.72
CA PHE A 111 11.88 -17.96 6.42
C PHE A 111 10.86 -16.82 6.44
N LEU A 112 11.25 -15.60 6.08
CA LEU A 112 10.29 -14.48 5.95
C LEU A 112 9.49 -14.54 4.66
N GLY A 113 9.94 -15.29 3.66
CA GLY A 113 9.22 -15.54 2.43
C GLY A 113 10.03 -16.35 1.41
N SER A 114 9.35 -17.30 0.79
CA SER A 114 9.93 -18.17 -0.26
C SER A 114 8.85 -18.56 -1.26
N MET A 115 9.07 -18.38 -2.54
CA MET A 115 8.06 -18.55 -3.59
C MET A 115 8.21 -19.88 -4.33
N TYR A 116 7.29 -20.89 -4.15
CA TYR A 116 6.07 -20.83 -3.34
C TYR A 116 5.98 -22.00 -2.37
N THR A 117 6.23 -23.25 -2.89
CA THR A 117 6.29 -24.44 -2.05
C THR A 117 7.73 -24.68 -1.63
N THR A 118 7.97 -24.82 -0.35
CA THR A 118 9.33 -24.94 0.19
C THR A 118 9.43 -26.19 1.08
N ASP A 119 10.22 -27.17 0.65
CA ASP A 119 10.61 -28.33 1.45
C ASP A 119 11.98 -28.06 2.09
N VAL A 120 12.17 -28.45 3.35
CA VAL A 120 13.42 -28.21 4.08
C VAL A 120 13.96 -29.49 4.71
N TRP A 121 15.27 -29.68 4.61
CA TRP A 121 16.04 -30.76 5.26
C TRP A 121 17.18 -30.20 6.09
N ILE A 122 17.48 -30.85 7.19
CA ILE A 122 18.62 -30.55 8.08
C ILE A 122 19.48 -31.82 8.18
N ASP A 123 20.73 -31.74 7.71
CA ASP A 123 21.66 -32.89 7.67
C ASP A 123 21.00 -34.14 7.06
N GLY A 124 20.28 -33.99 5.94
CA GLY A 124 19.57 -35.07 5.24
C GLY A 124 18.22 -35.47 5.82
N ARG A 125 17.86 -34.98 6.99
CA ARG A 125 16.59 -35.29 7.67
C ARG A 125 15.53 -34.25 7.35
N TYR A 126 14.35 -34.71 6.94
CA TYR A 126 13.23 -33.86 6.57
C TYR A 126 12.69 -33.07 7.76
N ALA A 127 12.66 -31.74 7.62
CA ALA A 127 12.14 -30.83 8.63
C ALA A 127 10.66 -30.46 8.38
N GLY A 128 10.24 -30.38 7.11
CA GLY A 128 8.85 -30.07 6.77
C GLY A 128 8.68 -29.40 5.42
N ILE A 129 7.42 -29.10 5.10
CA ILE A 129 6.99 -28.39 3.88
C ILE A 129 6.12 -27.19 4.26
N HIS A 130 6.30 -26.09 3.55
CA HIS A 130 5.41 -24.93 3.58
C HIS A 130 4.83 -24.66 2.19
N ARG A 131 3.55 -24.23 2.14
CA ARG A 131 2.84 -23.84 0.92
C ARG A 131 2.31 -22.44 1.08
N GLY A 132 2.89 -21.51 0.32
CA GLY A 132 2.58 -20.09 0.35
C GLY A 132 3.83 -19.28 0.10
N GLY A 133 3.69 -18.14 -0.62
CA GLY A 133 4.85 -17.36 -1.03
C GLY A 133 5.08 -16.12 -0.19
N TYR A 134 4.07 -15.61 0.51
CA TYR A 134 4.06 -14.21 0.93
C TYR A 134 4.03 -13.99 2.45
N THR A 135 3.94 -15.06 3.20
CA THR A 135 3.89 -15.05 4.67
C THR A 135 5.13 -15.68 5.26
N PRO A 136 5.61 -15.24 6.43
CA PRO A 136 6.66 -15.91 7.17
C PRO A 136 6.22 -17.30 7.64
N PHE A 137 7.18 -18.24 7.68
CA PHE A 137 6.97 -19.57 8.20
C PHE A 137 8.23 -20.10 8.90
N CYS A 138 8.07 -21.11 9.75
CA CYS A 138 9.19 -21.71 10.46
C CYS A 138 9.05 -23.22 10.63
N PHE A 139 10.21 -23.89 10.81
CA PHE A 139 10.28 -25.28 11.21
C PHE A 139 11.06 -25.40 12.52
N GLU A 140 10.52 -26.13 13.50
CA GLU A 140 11.23 -26.49 14.71
C GLU A 140 12.20 -27.63 14.39
N ILE A 141 13.50 -27.36 14.59
CA ILE A 141 14.58 -28.26 14.22
C ILE A 141 15.39 -28.78 15.45
N THR A 142 14.94 -28.51 16.65
CA THR A 142 15.64 -28.84 17.91
C THR A 142 16.16 -30.27 17.96
N ARG A 143 15.32 -31.24 17.54
CA ARG A 143 15.69 -32.67 17.55
C ARG A 143 16.62 -33.06 16.39
N LEU A 144 16.83 -32.17 15.45
CA LEU A 144 17.66 -32.40 14.27
C LEU A 144 19.07 -31.83 14.40
N VAL A 145 19.30 -30.97 15.41
CA VAL A 145 20.54 -30.22 15.58
C VAL A 145 21.18 -30.46 16.95
N LYS A 146 22.47 -30.11 17.06
CA LYS A 146 23.21 -30.15 18.34
C LYS A 146 23.98 -28.84 18.50
N ALA A 147 23.92 -28.25 19.70
CA ALA A 147 24.67 -27.06 20.06
C ALA A 147 26.19 -27.25 19.79
N GLY A 148 26.82 -26.22 19.25
CA GLY A 148 28.24 -26.20 18.90
C GLY A 148 28.60 -26.91 17.59
N THR A 149 27.67 -27.59 16.91
CA THR A 149 27.96 -28.30 15.65
C THR A 149 27.55 -27.47 14.41
N SER A 150 28.17 -27.78 13.28
CA SER A 150 27.73 -27.26 11.98
C SER A 150 26.69 -28.20 11.39
N ILE A 151 25.65 -27.61 10.81
CA ILE A 151 24.56 -28.30 10.12
C ILE A 151 24.50 -27.86 8.65
N CYS A 152 24.01 -28.76 7.78
CA CYS A 152 23.68 -28.46 6.40
C CYS A 152 22.16 -28.28 6.28
N ILE A 153 21.74 -27.06 5.96
CA ILE A 153 20.34 -26.73 5.62
C ILE A 153 20.21 -26.87 4.10
N VAL A 154 19.21 -27.66 3.66
CA VAL A 154 18.85 -27.78 2.25
C VAL A 154 17.39 -27.39 2.11
N ALA A 155 17.09 -26.49 1.14
CA ALA A 155 15.72 -26.12 0.80
C ALA A 155 15.47 -26.36 -0.69
N ARG A 156 14.34 -27.02 -1.01
CA ARG A 156 13.78 -27.15 -2.35
C ARG A 156 12.63 -26.19 -2.48
N VAL A 157 12.72 -25.25 -3.41
CA VAL A 157 11.72 -24.24 -3.67
C VAL A 157 11.12 -24.47 -5.05
N ASP A 158 9.78 -24.52 -5.11
CA ASP A 158 9.03 -24.83 -6.34
C ASP A 158 8.02 -23.67 -6.60
N ASN A 159 8.24 -22.89 -7.68
CA ASN A 159 7.35 -21.83 -8.10
C ASN A 159 6.46 -22.19 -9.28
N ARG A 160 6.40 -23.46 -9.67
CA ARG A 160 5.53 -23.93 -10.74
C ARG A 160 4.06 -23.70 -10.35
N ARG A 161 3.32 -23.07 -11.27
CA ARG A 161 1.91 -22.77 -11.04
C ARG A 161 1.05 -24.02 -11.21
N GLY A 162 0.05 -24.13 -10.36
CA GLY A 162 -0.82 -25.30 -10.33
C GLY A 162 -2.15 -25.03 -9.65
N LYS A 163 -2.77 -26.11 -9.15
CA LYS A 163 -4.02 -26.02 -8.42
C LYS A 163 -3.87 -25.25 -7.10
N THR A 164 -2.71 -25.40 -6.45
CA THR A 164 -2.56 -24.95 -5.07
C THR A 164 -2.03 -23.52 -4.95
N ILE A 165 -0.87 -23.21 -5.49
CA ILE A 165 -0.25 -21.89 -5.46
C ILE A 165 0.94 -21.86 -6.38
N PRO A 166 1.17 -20.77 -7.09
CA PRO A 166 0.21 -19.72 -7.42
C PRO A 166 -0.79 -20.23 -8.43
N SER A 167 -1.97 -19.63 -8.47
CA SER A 167 -2.96 -20.03 -9.45
C SER A 167 -2.48 -19.73 -10.88
N THR A 168 -2.99 -20.50 -11.86
CA THR A 168 -2.68 -20.26 -13.28
C THR A 168 -3.15 -18.88 -13.77
N GLY A 169 -4.11 -18.26 -13.07
CA GLY A 169 -4.67 -16.96 -13.39
C GLY A 169 -3.87 -15.76 -12.86
N MET A 170 -2.85 -15.96 -12.04
CA MET A 170 -2.09 -14.87 -11.40
C MET A 170 -1.55 -13.83 -12.39
N GLY A 171 -1.91 -12.56 -12.19
CA GLY A 171 -1.63 -11.46 -13.11
C GLY A 171 -0.27 -10.80 -12.96
N TRP A 172 0.43 -11.03 -11.85
CA TRP A 172 1.76 -10.49 -11.61
C TRP A 172 2.88 -11.50 -11.92
N HIS A 173 4.13 -11.05 -11.92
CA HIS A 173 5.26 -11.88 -12.32
C HIS A 173 5.48 -13.06 -11.37
N PRO A 174 5.64 -14.31 -11.89
CA PRO A 174 5.90 -15.48 -11.07
C PRO A 174 7.38 -15.55 -10.66
N PHE A 175 7.78 -14.72 -9.73
CA PHE A 175 9.13 -14.81 -9.16
C PHE A 175 9.34 -16.17 -8.49
N GLY A 176 10.59 -16.62 -8.42
CA GLY A 176 10.95 -17.87 -7.79
C GLY A 176 12.21 -17.76 -6.94
N GLY A 177 12.16 -18.34 -5.73
CA GLY A 177 13.31 -18.37 -4.84
C GLY A 177 13.01 -17.98 -3.38
N ILE A 178 14.05 -17.97 -2.57
CA ILE A 178 14.05 -17.47 -1.20
C ILE A 178 14.27 -15.96 -1.29
N TYR A 179 13.18 -15.20 -1.37
CA TYR A 179 13.23 -13.77 -1.72
C TYR A 179 13.17 -12.82 -0.53
N ARG A 180 13.00 -13.36 0.69
CA ARG A 180 13.13 -12.64 1.97
C ARG A 180 14.14 -13.34 2.86
N GLU A 181 14.51 -12.72 3.96
CA GLU A 181 15.57 -13.17 4.87
C GLU A 181 15.25 -14.53 5.50
N VAL A 182 16.32 -15.23 5.89
CA VAL A 182 16.25 -16.51 6.60
C VAL A 182 17.03 -16.40 7.91
N TYR A 183 16.40 -16.85 9.00
CA TYR A 183 16.99 -16.79 10.33
C TYR A 183 17.07 -18.18 10.97
N LEU A 184 18.10 -18.39 11.80
CA LEU A 184 18.03 -19.35 12.88
C LEU A 184 17.62 -18.61 14.15
N VAL A 185 16.68 -19.19 14.89
CA VAL A 185 16.14 -18.61 16.12
C VAL A 185 16.25 -19.61 17.25
N SER A 186 16.75 -19.16 18.42
CA SER A 186 16.70 -19.91 19.67
C SER A 186 15.62 -19.30 20.56
N ARG A 187 14.77 -20.14 21.16
CA ARG A 187 13.77 -19.72 22.15
C ARG A 187 13.68 -20.68 23.32
N LYS A 188 13.13 -20.18 24.43
CA LYS A 188 12.89 -20.99 25.64
C LYS A 188 11.89 -22.10 25.34
N SER A 189 12.07 -23.28 25.95
CA SER A 189 11.09 -24.38 25.87
C SER A 189 9.76 -24.04 26.55
N VAL A 190 9.76 -23.07 27.48
CA VAL A 190 8.50 -22.45 27.94
C VAL A 190 8.48 -21.01 27.43
N HIS A 191 7.53 -20.70 26.56
CA HIS A 191 7.50 -19.45 25.83
C HIS A 191 6.07 -18.95 25.56
N PHE A 192 5.96 -17.70 25.08
CA PHE A 192 4.72 -17.15 24.54
C PHE A 192 4.55 -17.52 23.08
N GLU A 193 3.32 -17.83 22.69
CA GLU A 193 2.92 -18.12 21.33
C GLU A 193 1.59 -17.43 21.02
N SER A 194 1.37 -17.07 19.76
CA SER A 194 0.07 -16.57 19.28
C SER A 194 -0.44 -15.34 20.06
N ILE A 195 0.42 -14.32 20.22
CA ILE A 195 0.05 -13.06 20.88
C ILE A 195 -0.99 -12.32 20.05
N SER A 196 -2.04 -11.77 20.68
CA SER A 196 -3.00 -10.86 20.06
C SER A 196 -3.32 -9.70 20.98
N THR A 197 -3.44 -8.49 20.40
CA THR A 197 -3.73 -7.27 21.14
C THR A 197 -4.97 -6.59 20.59
N SER A 198 -5.75 -6.00 21.51
CA SER A 198 -6.91 -5.20 21.16
C SER A 198 -7.04 -3.98 22.08
N THR A 199 -7.81 -2.98 21.63
CA THR A 199 -8.05 -1.76 22.39
C THR A 199 -9.54 -1.42 22.38
N VAL A 200 -10.11 -1.21 23.55
CA VAL A 200 -11.48 -0.69 23.70
C VAL A 200 -11.39 0.72 24.26
N LEU A 201 -11.97 1.68 23.55
CA LEU A 201 -11.94 3.08 23.94
C LEU A 201 -13.17 3.45 24.76
N SER A 202 -12.97 4.33 25.73
CA SER A 202 -14.01 5.09 26.43
C SER A 202 -13.65 6.57 26.41
N GLU A 203 -14.56 7.46 26.85
CA GLU A 203 -14.36 8.91 26.75
C GLU A 203 -13.01 9.42 27.29
N LYS A 204 -12.48 8.81 28.36
CA LYS A 204 -11.26 9.28 29.04
C LYS A 204 -10.19 8.23 29.20
N ALA A 205 -10.39 7.01 28.66
CA ALA A 205 -9.44 5.92 28.84
C ALA A 205 -9.46 4.93 27.68
N ALA A 206 -8.34 4.23 27.53
CA ALA A 206 -8.21 3.04 26.68
C ALA A 206 -8.02 1.81 27.56
N LEU A 207 -8.82 0.77 27.35
CA LEU A 207 -8.57 -0.55 27.90
C LEU A 207 -7.78 -1.33 26.88
N PHE A 208 -6.49 -1.52 27.12
CA PHE A 208 -5.64 -2.40 26.34
C PHE A 208 -5.78 -3.82 26.84
N LYS A 209 -5.97 -4.76 25.91
CA LYS A 209 -6.07 -6.20 26.17
C LYS A 209 -5.01 -6.94 25.39
N LEU A 210 -4.47 -8.01 25.97
CA LEU A 210 -3.51 -8.91 25.35
C LEU A 210 -3.85 -10.34 25.70
N ASP A 211 -4.09 -11.15 24.69
CA ASP A 211 -4.28 -12.59 24.79
C ASP A 211 -3.06 -13.30 24.23
N THR A 212 -2.62 -14.37 24.88
CA THR A 212 -1.52 -15.20 24.39
C THR A 212 -1.64 -16.64 24.88
N LEU A 213 -1.02 -17.57 24.16
CA LEU A 213 -0.76 -18.92 24.64
C LEU A 213 0.59 -18.97 25.32
N VAL A 214 0.66 -19.52 26.52
CA VAL A 214 1.93 -19.96 27.13
C VAL A 214 2.06 -21.46 26.88
N VAL A 215 3.19 -21.86 26.32
CA VAL A 215 3.46 -23.23 25.89
C VAL A 215 4.62 -23.80 26.71
N ASN A 216 4.50 -25.03 27.18
CA ASN A 216 5.59 -25.73 27.85
C ASN A 216 6.00 -26.97 27.04
N ASN A 217 7.02 -26.86 26.24
CA ASN A 217 7.63 -27.95 25.46
C ASN A 217 8.77 -28.63 26.23
N SER A 218 9.01 -28.27 27.50
CA SER A 218 10.01 -28.91 28.33
C SER A 218 9.48 -30.23 28.94
N SER A 219 10.38 -31.07 29.45
CA SER A 219 10.04 -32.32 30.17
C SER A 219 9.60 -32.08 31.61
N LEU A 220 9.65 -30.88 32.13
CA LEU A 220 9.36 -30.53 33.52
C LEU A 220 8.11 -29.67 33.65
N THR A 221 7.41 -29.78 34.76
CA THR A 221 6.32 -28.85 35.10
C THR A 221 6.90 -27.45 35.33
N PHE A 222 6.41 -26.48 34.58
CA PHE A 222 6.73 -25.05 34.80
C PHE A 222 5.73 -24.48 35.84
N THR A 223 6.28 -23.76 36.83
CA THR A 223 5.49 -22.92 37.75
C THR A 223 6.21 -21.58 37.87
N GLY A 224 5.49 -20.52 37.59
CA GLY A 224 6.08 -19.16 37.61
C GLY A 224 5.07 -18.08 37.36
N GLU A 225 5.53 -16.86 37.20
CA GLU A 225 4.73 -15.68 36.90
C GLU A 225 4.88 -15.31 35.42
N ALA A 226 3.76 -15.01 34.77
CA ALA A 226 3.73 -14.24 33.54
C ALA A 226 3.44 -12.77 33.87
N SER A 227 4.31 -11.88 33.42
CA SER A 227 4.24 -10.44 33.67
C SER A 227 4.04 -9.70 32.37
N PHE A 228 3.17 -8.72 32.39
CA PHE A 228 2.91 -7.79 31.30
C PHE A 228 3.16 -6.36 31.76
N GLN A 229 3.82 -5.57 30.94
CA GLN A 229 4.00 -4.12 31.11
C GLN A 229 3.71 -3.41 29.79
N LEU A 230 2.87 -2.39 29.83
CA LEU A 230 2.75 -1.43 28.75
C LEU A 230 3.55 -0.18 29.11
N LYS A 231 4.51 0.20 28.29
CA LYS A 231 5.39 1.35 28.51
C LYS A 231 5.02 2.50 27.58
N ASP A 232 4.95 3.70 28.12
CA ASP A 232 4.94 4.97 27.41
C ASP A 232 6.37 5.52 27.45
N LYS A 233 7.16 5.25 26.40
CA LYS A 233 8.62 5.45 26.42
C LYS A 233 9.25 4.70 27.61
N GLN A 234 9.83 5.42 28.58
CA GLN A 234 10.44 4.83 29.77
C GLN A 234 9.46 4.66 30.96
N LYS A 235 8.24 5.21 30.87
CA LYS A 235 7.27 5.15 31.97
C LYS A 235 6.34 3.94 31.81
N ILE A 236 6.10 3.22 32.89
CA ILE A 236 5.09 2.15 32.91
C ILE A 236 3.72 2.80 32.90
N ALA A 237 2.97 2.63 31.81
CA ALA A 237 1.59 3.09 31.68
C ALA A 237 0.58 2.10 32.28
N GLY A 238 0.95 0.82 32.31
CA GLY A 238 0.14 -0.22 32.92
C GLY A 238 0.91 -1.51 33.09
N THR A 239 0.47 -2.34 34.05
CA THR A 239 1.10 -3.63 34.32
C THR A 239 0.09 -4.62 34.85
N GLN A 240 0.30 -5.90 34.58
CA GLN A 240 -0.43 -6.99 35.19
C GLN A 240 0.46 -8.23 35.32
N LYS A 241 0.21 -9.03 36.33
CA LYS A 241 0.90 -10.28 36.61
C LYS A 241 -0.09 -11.40 36.84
N ILE A 242 0.23 -12.60 36.41
CA ILE A 242 -0.59 -13.79 36.60
C ILE A 242 0.30 -15.02 36.89
N SER A 243 -0.10 -15.83 37.87
CA SER A 243 0.56 -17.10 38.12
C SER A 243 0.21 -18.14 37.07
N VAL A 244 1.21 -18.79 36.51
CA VAL A 244 1.06 -19.81 35.47
C VAL A 244 1.69 -21.11 35.95
N ARG A 245 0.94 -22.20 35.81
CA ARG A 245 1.43 -23.56 36.00
C ARG A 245 1.07 -24.40 34.78
N LEU A 246 2.05 -25.06 34.19
CA LEU A 246 1.95 -25.84 32.96
C LEU A 246 2.69 -27.17 33.13
N LYS A 247 2.00 -28.30 32.87
CA LYS A 247 2.63 -29.61 32.73
C LYS A 247 3.44 -29.69 31.43
N PRO A 248 4.36 -30.69 31.29
CA PRO A 248 4.99 -30.97 30.00
C PRO A 248 3.97 -31.11 28.86
N GLY A 249 4.21 -30.45 27.74
CA GLY A 249 3.33 -30.44 26.58
C GLY A 249 2.05 -29.59 26.72
N GLU A 250 1.80 -28.97 27.88
CA GLU A 250 0.59 -28.15 28.09
C GLU A 250 0.69 -26.79 27.42
N ARG A 251 -0.44 -26.36 26.86
CA ARG A 251 -0.66 -25.03 26.26
C ARG A 251 -1.81 -24.34 27.02
N LYS A 252 -1.59 -23.14 27.51
CA LYS A 252 -2.58 -22.40 28.31
C LYS A 252 -2.79 -21.02 27.78
N LYS A 253 -4.03 -20.68 27.47
CA LYS A 253 -4.40 -19.30 27.14
C LYS A 253 -4.40 -18.47 28.42
N ILE A 254 -3.75 -17.29 28.36
CA ILE A 254 -3.81 -16.26 29.39
C ILE A 254 -4.27 -14.96 28.75
N SER A 255 -5.02 -14.17 29.53
CA SER A 255 -5.52 -12.87 29.13
C SER A 255 -5.02 -11.84 30.13
N LEU A 256 -4.42 -10.77 29.61
CA LEU A 256 -3.86 -9.66 30.36
C LEU A 256 -4.50 -8.36 29.88
N SER A 257 -4.74 -7.42 30.79
CA SER A 257 -5.33 -6.14 30.41
C SER A 257 -4.86 -5.02 31.32
N THR A 258 -4.89 -3.80 30.80
CA THR A 258 -4.60 -2.61 31.60
C THR A 258 -5.40 -1.41 31.10
N LYS A 259 -5.86 -0.56 32.03
CA LYS A 259 -6.56 0.67 31.71
C LYS A 259 -5.57 1.84 31.71
N ILE A 260 -5.54 2.60 30.61
CA ILE A 260 -4.69 3.75 30.42
C ILE A 260 -5.58 5.00 30.38
N ASN A 261 -5.50 5.85 31.42
CA ASN A 261 -6.20 7.11 31.45
C ASN A 261 -5.50 8.14 30.54
N ASN A 262 -6.27 8.94 29.82
CA ASN A 262 -5.77 9.94 28.87
C ASN A 262 -4.75 9.35 27.87
N ALA A 263 -5.04 8.16 27.35
CA ALA A 263 -4.16 7.46 26.41
C ALA A 263 -3.92 8.30 25.16
N ARG A 264 -2.67 8.31 24.68
CA ARG A 264 -2.33 8.83 23.35
C ARG A 264 -2.68 7.78 22.32
N LEU A 265 -3.60 8.12 21.43
CA LEU A 265 -4.13 7.20 20.44
C LEU A 265 -3.31 7.27 19.14
N TRP A 266 -3.14 6.12 18.51
CA TRP A 266 -2.56 6.03 17.18
C TRP A 266 -3.56 6.49 16.11
N CYS A 267 -3.11 7.37 15.22
CA CYS A 267 -3.82 7.76 14.01
C CYS A 267 -2.82 8.22 12.94
N PRO A 268 -3.22 8.38 11.66
CA PRO A 268 -2.33 8.83 10.58
C PRO A 268 -1.59 10.14 10.86
N GLU A 269 -2.21 11.09 11.56
CA GLU A 269 -1.63 12.40 11.90
C GLU A 269 -0.71 12.35 13.12
N ASN A 270 -0.93 11.36 14.01
CA ASN A 270 -0.15 11.15 15.24
C ASN A 270 0.02 9.65 15.48
N PRO A 271 0.98 9.00 14.80
CA PRO A 271 1.17 7.54 14.88
C PRO A 271 1.91 7.13 16.16
N TYR A 272 1.28 7.41 17.32
CA TYR A 272 1.87 7.18 18.61
C TYR A 272 1.90 5.70 18.99
N LEU A 273 3.09 5.20 19.34
CA LEU A 273 3.31 3.81 19.74
C LEU A 273 3.76 3.72 21.21
N TYR A 274 3.14 2.79 21.92
CA TYR A 274 3.59 2.28 23.21
C TYR A 274 4.46 1.04 22.97
N THR A 275 5.10 0.54 24.02
CA THR A 275 5.83 -0.72 23.98
C THR A 275 5.15 -1.74 24.89
N ALA A 276 4.70 -2.85 24.34
CA ALA A 276 4.21 -4.00 25.08
C ALA A 276 5.40 -4.91 25.43
N ASN A 277 5.53 -5.26 26.70
CA ASN A 277 6.60 -6.14 27.19
C ASN A 277 5.97 -7.28 27.98
N LEU A 278 6.20 -8.51 27.52
CA LEU A 278 5.79 -9.75 28.20
C LEU A 278 7.05 -10.46 28.72
N SER A 279 6.94 -11.05 29.89
CA SER A 279 8.01 -11.90 30.43
C SER A 279 7.46 -13.07 31.23
N LEU A 280 8.18 -14.19 31.21
CA LEU A 280 7.97 -15.34 32.09
C LEU A 280 9.11 -15.45 33.11
N ALA A 281 8.82 -16.09 34.23
CA ALA A 281 9.80 -16.30 35.31
C ALA A 281 11.05 -17.08 34.87
N ASN A 282 11.02 -17.82 33.75
CA ASN A 282 12.17 -18.50 33.16
C ASN A 282 13.08 -17.60 32.30
N GLY A 283 12.77 -16.30 32.23
CA GLY A 283 13.50 -15.31 31.43
C GLY A 283 13.08 -15.18 29.98
N CYS A 284 12.04 -15.91 29.51
CA CYS A 284 11.43 -15.67 28.20
C CYS A 284 10.87 -14.25 28.15
N ARG A 285 11.14 -13.52 27.08
CA ARG A 285 10.67 -12.14 26.89
C ARG A 285 10.20 -11.92 25.45
N VAL A 286 9.18 -11.08 25.31
CA VAL A 286 8.72 -10.54 24.02
C VAL A 286 8.42 -9.07 24.22
N GLU A 287 9.05 -8.22 23.42
CA GLU A 287 8.85 -6.78 23.48
C GLU A 287 8.57 -6.25 22.08
N PHE A 288 7.46 -5.51 21.90
CA PHE A 288 7.07 -4.98 20.59
C PHE A 288 6.26 -3.69 20.71
N PRO A 289 6.30 -2.81 19.68
CA PRO A 289 5.50 -1.60 19.63
C PRO A 289 4.03 -1.90 19.40
N VAL A 290 3.15 -1.14 20.04
CA VAL A 290 1.69 -1.23 19.88
C VAL A 290 1.07 0.16 19.83
N GLY A 291 0.15 0.39 18.90
CA GLY A 291 -0.66 1.60 18.83
C GLY A 291 -2.06 1.36 19.39
N LEU A 292 -2.47 2.21 20.33
CA LEU A 292 -3.83 2.15 20.91
C LEU A 292 -4.79 2.83 19.95
N ARG A 293 -5.73 2.08 19.39
CA ARG A 293 -6.72 2.61 18.43
C ARG A 293 -7.94 1.71 18.34
N GLN A 294 -9.03 2.27 17.84
CA GLN A 294 -10.27 1.55 17.56
C GLN A 294 -10.85 2.00 16.22
N PHE A 295 -11.09 1.02 15.32
CA PHE A 295 -11.82 1.23 14.09
C PHE A 295 -13.28 0.81 14.26
N GLU A 296 -14.21 1.56 13.66
CA GLU A 296 -15.64 1.27 13.68
C GLU A 296 -16.25 1.57 12.31
N ALA A 297 -17.18 0.71 11.87
CA ALA A 297 -18.01 0.94 10.70
C ALA A 297 -19.45 1.08 11.14
N LYS A 298 -20.07 2.23 10.90
CA LYS A 298 -21.48 2.49 11.27
C LYS A 298 -22.11 3.52 10.34
N ASN A 299 -23.38 3.33 10.04
CA ASN A 299 -24.18 4.27 9.23
C ASN A 299 -23.49 4.61 7.89
N GLY A 300 -22.93 3.62 7.20
CA GLY A 300 -22.24 3.80 5.92
C GLY A 300 -20.90 4.53 6.00
N LYS A 301 -20.31 4.69 7.17
CA LYS A 301 -19.09 5.47 7.39
C LYS A 301 -18.07 4.69 8.21
N ILE A 302 -16.78 5.03 8.06
CA ILE A 302 -15.68 4.48 8.86
C ILE A 302 -15.19 5.53 9.85
N PHE A 303 -14.93 5.08 11.07
CA PHE A 303 -14.39 5.90 12.15
C PHE A 303 -13.09 5.30 12.68
N LEU A 304 -12.16 6.17 13.03
CA LEU A 304 -10.96 5.85 13.79
C LEU A 304 -10.95 6.67 15.05
N ASN A 305 -10.91 6.00 16.20
CA ASN A 305 -10.94 6.64 17.53
C ASN A 305 -12.15 7.58 17.70
N GLY A 306 -13.31 7.19 17.20
CA GLY A 306 -14.55 7.96 17.24
C GLY A 306 -14.65 9.11 16.25
N LYS A 307 -13.59 9.41 15.48
CA LYS A 307 -13.63 10.42 14.41
C LYS A 307 -13.81 9.76 13.06
N ARG A 308 -14.68 10.31 12.22
CA ARG A 308 -14.84 9.86 10.85
C ARG A 308 -13.54 10.05 10.07
N ILE A 309 -13.14 9.05 9.28
CA ILE A 309 -11.93 9.10 8.48
C ILE A 309 -12.26 8.96 6.99
N TRP A 310 -11.47 9.64 6.16
CA TRP A 310 -11.44 9.46 4.72
C TRP A 310 -10.17 8.72 4.33
N LEU A 311 -10.30 7.62 3.60
CA LEU A 311 -9.16 6.82 3.12
C LEU A 311 -8.73 7.31 1.75
N GLN A 312 -7.48 7.74 1.61
CA GLN A 312 -6.90 8.09 0.31
C GLN A 312 -5.52 7.46 0.17
N GLY A 313 -5.30 6.78 -0.95
CA GLY A 313 -4.04 6.05 -1.09
C GLY A 313 -3.82 5.35 -2.42
N PHE A 314 -2.95 4.37 -2.37
CA PHE A 314 -2.56 3.55 -3.50
C PHE A 314 -2.75 2.07 -3.20
N GLY A 315 -3.05 1.28 -4.25
CA GLY A 315 -2.65 -0.10 -4.34
C GLY A 315 -1.22 -0.19 -4.89
N ASN A 316 -0.49 -1.25 -4.57
CA ASN A 316 0.84 -1.45 -5.13
C ASN A 316 1.25 -2.92 -5.14
N HIS A 317 2.14 -3.30 -6.08
CA HIS A 317 2.91 -4.55 -6.03
C HIS A 317 4.25 -4.31 -5.32
N GLU A 318 4.74 -5.34 -4.59
CA GLU A 318 6.05 -5.31 -3.94
C GLU A 318 7.12 -5.63 -4.99
N GLU A 319 7.54 -4.59 -5.72
CA GLU A 319 8.50 -4.74 -6.81
C GLU A 319 9.30 -3.45 -7.03
N TYR A 320 10.60 -3.62 -7.29
CA TYR A 320 11.49 -2.53 -7.68
C TYR A 320 12.49 -3.01 -8.74
N PRO A 321 12.80 -2.20 -9.79
CA PRO A 321 13.76 -2.57 -10.83
C PRO A 321 15.12 -2.97 -10.26
N GLY A 322 15.64 -4.10 -10.72
CA GLY A 322 16.91 -4.65 -10.24
C GLY A 322 16.84 -5.42 -8.92
N TYR A 323 15.73 -5.34 -8.19
CA TYR A 323 15.50 -6.09 -6.95
C TYR A 323 14.33 -7.08 -7.07
N GLY A 324 13.41 -6.86 -8.04
CA GLY A 324 12.17 -7.62 -8.09
C GLY A 324 11.40 -7.47 -6.78
N PRO A 325 10.90 -8.57 -6.18
CA PRO A 325 10.18 -8.53 -4.91
C PRO A 325 11.11 -8.47 -3.68
N CYS A 326 12.44 -8.49 -3.86
CA CYS A 326 13.42 -8.47 -2.77
C CYS A 326 13.68 -7.05 -2.27
N MET A 327 12.61 -6.33 -1.93
CA MET A 327 12.73 -4.95 -1.43
C MET A 327 13.25 -4.94 0.00
N ASN A 328 14.34 -4.21 0.22
CA ASN A 328 14.87 -4.00 1.56
C ASN A 328 14.19 -2.81 2.27
N GLU A 329 14.43 -2.70 3.58
CA GLU A 329 13.85 -1.64 4.43
C GLU A 329 14.01 -0.23 3.85
N LYS A 330 15.20 0.11 3.33
CA LYS A 330 15.48 1.45 2.80
C LYS A 330 14.64 1.79 1.55
N LEU A 331 14.41 0.80 0.68
CA LEU A 331 13.56 0.99 -0.51
C LEU A 331 12.09 1.13 -0.11
N LEU A 332 11.62 0.28 0.81
CA LEU A 332 10.27 0.36 1.34
C LEU A 332 10.03 1.69 2.06
N GLU A 333 10.94 2.12 2.93
CA GLU A 333 10.85 3.40 3.63
C GLU A 333 10.82 4.58 2.66
N LYS A 334 11.67 4.57 1.63
CA LYS A 334 11.69 5.60 0.58
C LYS A 334 10.35 5.72 -0.13
N ASP A 335 9.75 4.61 -0.55
CA ASP A 335 8.45 4.60 -1.21
C ASP A 335 7.34 5.09 -0.26
N LEU A 336 7.33 4.62 1.00
CA LEU A 336 6.34 5.04 2.00
C LEU A 336 6.46 6.53 2.36
N LEU A 337 7.68 7.05 2.52
CA LEU A 337 7.91 8.48 2.77
C LEU A 337 7.45 9.34 1.59
N MET A 338 7.68 8.89 0.35
CA MET A 338 7.16 9.56 -0.85
C MET A 338 5.63 9.53 -0.85
N MET A 339 5.01 8.38 -0.63
CA MET A 339 3.56 8.26 -0.53
C MET A 339 2.97 9.18 0.55
N LYS A 340 3.55 9.19 1.74
CA LYS A 340 3.08 10.00 2.87
C LYS A 340 3.30 11.50 2.67
N ASN A 341 4.49 11.90 2.27
CA ASN A 341 4.91 13.31 2.29
C ASN A 341 4.62 14.05 0.99
N VAL A 342 4.68 13.36 -0.15
CA VAL A 342 4.41 13.94 -1.47
C VAL A 342 2.94 13.79 -1.84
N PHE A 343 2.44 12.55 -1.81
CA PHE A 343 1.06 12.26 -2.21
C PHE A 343 0.03 12.40 -1.07
N ARG A 344 0.48 12.63 0.17
CA ARG A 344 -0.41 12.82 1.33
C ARG A 344 -1.40 11.68 1.54
N ILE A 345 -0.99 10.45 1.28
CA ILE A 345 -1.83 9.30 1.56
C ILE A 345 -1.95 9.03 3.07
N ASN A 346 -3.02 8.37 3.44
CA ASN A 346 -3.18 7.75 4.75
C ASN A 346 -3.48 6.25 4.67
N THR A 347 -3.58 5.68 3.45
CA THR A 347 -3.93 4.27 3.23
C THR A 347 -3.05 3.66 2.16
N LEU A 348 -2.61 2.41 2.37
CA LEU A 348 -1.92 1.56 1.41
C LEU A 348 -2.63 0.22 1.31
N ARG A 349 -2.89 -0.26 0.10
CA ARG A 349 -3.31 -1.62 -0.17
C ARG A 349 -2.16 -2.44 -0.72
N THR A 350 -1.80 -3.51 -0.02
CA THR A 350 -0.79 -4.46 -0.51
C THR A 350 -1.45 -5.43 -1.48
N GLY A 351 -1.52 -5.04 -2.74
CA GLY A 351 -2.23 -5.83 -3.75
C GLY A 351 -1.26 -6.73 -4.53
N HIS A 352 -1.52 -8.05 -4.59
CA HIS A 352 -2.66 -8.76 -3.98
C HIS A 352 -2.14 -9.87 -3.04
N TYR A 353 -1.26 -9.52 -2.10
CA TYR A 353 -0.61 -10.45 -1.16
C TYR A 353 0.03 -9.69 0.01
N PRO A 354 0.35 -10.35 1.13
CA PRO A 354 1.07 -9.72 2.22
C PRO A 354 2.50 -9.34 1.81
N PHE A 355 2.86 -8.07 2.06
CA PHE A 355 4.21 -7.55 1.82
C PHE A 355 5.18 -7.94 2.94
N HIS A 356 6.44 -7.57 2.78
CA HIS A 356 7.50 -7.82 3.76
C HIS A 356 7.09 -7.32 5.17
N PRO A 357 7.31 -8.09 6.26
CA PRO A 357 6.88 -7.69 7.62
C PRO A 357 7.34 -6.29 8.03
N ILE A 358 8.55 -5.88 7.64
CA ILE A 358 9.09 -4.56 7.97
C ILE A 358 8.26 -3.39 7.41
N LEU A 359 7.51 -3.61 6.32
CA LEU A 359 6.60 -2.60 5.77
C LEU A 359 5.55 -2.19 6.81
N PHE A 360 5.04 -3.15 7.56
CA PHE A 360 4.00 -2.89 8.55
C PHE A 360 4.55 -2.12 9.76
N ASP A 361 5.81 -2.40 10.18
CA ASP A 361 6.50 -1.60 11.19
C ASP A 361 6.71 -0.16 10.72
N LEU A 362 7.11 0.02 9.47
CA LEU A 362 7.23 1.35 8.85
C LEU A 362 5.86 2.05 8.79
N CYS A 363 4.79 1.37 8.39
CA CYS A 363 3.44 1.93 8.35
C CYS A 363 2.92 2.30 9.74
N ASP A 364 3.20 1.49 10.77
CA ASP A 364 2.89 1.82 12.17
C ASP A 364 3.55 3.14 12.59
N ARG A 365 4.85 3.31 12.26
CA ARG A 365 5.63 4.51 12.60
C ARG A 365 5.23 5.74 11.77
N LEU A 366 4.87 5.55 10.52
CA LEU A 366 4.53 6.63 9.59
C LEU A 366 3.04 7.02 9.63
N GLY A 367 2.18 6.24 10.29
CA GLY A 367 0.75 6.50 10.30
C GLY A 367 0.10 6.24 8.94
N ILE A 368 0.36 5.09 8.34
CA ILE A 368 -0.27 4.66 7.08
C ILE A 368 -1.15 3.45 7.40
N ILE A 369 -2.45 3.57 7.17
CA ILE A 369 -3.42 2.49 7.35
C ILE A 369 -3.19 1.45 6.25
N VAL A 370 -3.14 0.18 6.61
CA VAL A 370 -2.87 -0.91 5.67
C VAL A 370 -4.09 -1.81 5.49
N HIS A 371 -4.40 -2.07 4.23
CA HIS A 371 -5.20 -3.20 3.80
C HIS A 371 -4.26 -4.28 3.26
N THR A 372 -4.31 -5.48 3.81
CA THR A 372 -3.55 -6.62 3.30
C THR A 372 -4.47 -7.80 3.00
N GLU A 373 -4.14 -8.58 1.97
CA GLU A 373 -4.99 -9.65 1.45
C GLU A 373 -4.17 -10.88 1.08
N ILE A 374 -4.81 -12.05 1.03
CA ILE A 374 -4.18 -13.25 0.50
C ILE A 374 -4.22 -13.27 -1.03
N PRO A 375 -3.30 -14.00 -1.72
CA PRO A 375 -3.20 -14.01 -3.20
C PRO A 375 -4.32 -14.80 -3.89
N ALA A 376 -5.57 -14.67 -3.41
CA ALA A 376 -6.75 -15.29 -3.97
C ALA A 376 -7.34 -14.41 -5.08
N TRP A 377 -6.75 -14.45 -6.29
CA TRP A 377 -7.12 -13.68 -7.47
C TRP A 377 -7.33 -14.60 -8.67
N GLN A 378 -8.47 -14.47 -9.34
CA GLN A 378 -8.85 -15.24 -10.53
C GLN A 378 -8.62 -16.77 -10.43
N VAL A 379 -8.76 -17.32 -9.23
CA VAL A 379 -8.69 -18.76 -8.98
C VAL A 379 -9.94 -19.44 -9.54
N ASN A 380 -9.80 -20.68 -10.02
CA ASN A 380 -10.95 -21.46 -10.49
C ASN A 380 -12.02 -21.57 -9.41
N LYS A 381 -13.27 -21.23 -9.75
CA LYS A 381 -14.38 -21.13 -8.79
C LYS A 381 -14.70 -22.43 -8.08
N ASN A 382 -14.65 -23.57 -8.78
CA ASN A 382 -14.95 -24.86 -8.18
C ASN A 382 -13.83 -25.30 -7.24
N PHE A 383 -12.58 -25.00 -7.61
CA PHE A 383 -11.43 -25.32 -6.78
C PHE A 383 -11.40 -24.47 -5.50
N ILE A 384 -11.58 -23.15 -5.57
CA ILE A 384 -11.48 -22.28 -4.38
C ILE A 384 -12.54 -22.59 -3.32
N GLN A 385 -13.68 -23.15 -3.71
CA GLN A 385 -14.76 -23.57 -2.80
C GLN A 385 -14.60 -25.00 -2.29
N SER A 386 -13.59 -25.75 -2.74
CA SER A 386 -13.36 -27.12 -2.32
C SER A 386 -12.63 -27.20 -0.98
N ASP A 387 -12.87 -28.29 -0.23
CA ASP A 387 -12.10 -28.60 0.97
C ASP A 387 -10.63 -28.85 0.64
N GLU A 388 -10.32 -29.40 -0.55
CA GLU A 388 -8.94 -29.54 -1.03
C GLU A 388 -8.19 -28.19 -1.04
N ALA A 389 -8.76 -27.13 -1.60
CA ALA A 389 -8.14 -25.82 -1.61
C ALA A 389 -8.01 -25.22 -0.20
N TRP A 390 -9.05 -25.41 0.61
CA TRP A 390 -9.07 -24.95 2.00
C TRP A 390 -7.95 -25.57 2.83
N ASP A 391 -7.81 -26.88 2.80
CA ASP A 391 -6.85 -27.61 3.63
C ASP A 391 -5.43 -27.52 3.10
N LEU A 392 -5.26 -27.41 1.76
CA LEU A 392 -3.93 -27.31 1.16
C LEU A 392 -3.25 -25.97 1.36
N TRP A 393 -4.01 -24.85 1.34
CA TRP A 393 -3.36 -23.55 1.42
C TRP A 393 -4.20 -22.38 1.92
N LEU A 394 -5.50 -22.29 1.62
CA LEU A 394 -6.31 -21.10 1.95
C LEU A 394 -6.34 -20.81 3.45
N LYS A 395 -6.61 -21.87 4.25
CA LYS A 395 -6.64 -21.75 5.71
C LYS A 395 -5.30 -21.27 6.25
N ASN A 396 -4.19 -21.88 5.81
CA ASN A 396 -2.86 -21.54 6.29
C ASN A 396 -2.49 -20.11 5.89
N GLN A 397 -2.78 -19.67 4.65
CA GLN A 397 -2.50 -18.31 4.21
C GLN A 397 -3.28 -17.26 4.99
N LEU A 398 -4.56 -17.50 5.28
CA LEU A 398 -5.38 -16.61 6.11
C LEU A 398 -4.85 -16.57 7.56
N GLU A 399 -4.52 -17.72 8.13
CA GLU A 399 -4.00 -17.82 9.49
C GLU A 399 -2.66 -17.12 9.64
N GLU A 400 -1.71 -17.40 8.75
CA GLU A 400 -0.38 -16.80 8.76
C GLU A 400 -0.44 -15.28 8.56
N MET A 401 -1.27 -14.79 7.63
CA MET A 401 -1.47 -13.36 7.43
C MET A 401 -2.01 -12.70 8.70
N VAL A 402 -3.05 -13.25 9.31
CA VAL A 402 -3.64 -12.67 10.51
C VAL A 402 -2.68 -12.75 11.70
N GLN A 403 -2.07 -13.91 11.94
CA GLN A 403 -1.15 -14.09 13.08
C GLN A 403 0.08 -13.19 12.98
N THR A 404 0.63 -13.01 11.77
CA THR A 404 1.81 -12.16 11.55
C THR A 404 1.51 -10.68 11.75
N TYR A 405 0.33 -10.20 11.31
CA TYR A 405 0.11 -8.76 11.19
C TYR A 405 -0.95 -8.18 12.12
N ARG A 406 -1.70 -8.98 12.90
CA ARG A 406 -2.80 -8.50 13.75
C ARG A 406 -2.37 -7.56 14.88
N ASN A 407 -1.11 -7.57 15.30
CA ASN A 407 -0.61 -6.68 16.35
C ASN A 407 -0.10 -5.34 15.82
N HIS A 408 -0.11 -5.14 14.49
CA HIS A 408 0.20 -3.85 13.89
C HIS A 408 -0.98 -2.88 14.00
N ALA A 409 -0.70 -1.67 14.48
CA ALA A 409 -1.70 -0.62 14.60
C ALA A 409 -2.23 -0.17 13.24
N CYS A 410 -1.37 -0.18 12.22
CA CYS A 410 -1.67 0.23 10.85
C CYS A 410 -2.69 -0.69 10.15
N VAL A 411 -2.74 -1.99 10.48
CA VAL A 411 -3.65 -2.93 9.81
C VAL A 411 -5.08 -2.68 10.25
N ALA A 412 -5.93 -2.34 9.30
CA ALA A 412 -7.37 -2.11 9.52
C ALA A 412 -8.24 -3.12 8.79
N PHE A 413 -7.74 -3.74 7.71
CA PHE A 413 -8.53 -4.55 6.80
C PHE A 413 -7.84 -5.87 6.49
N TRP A 414 -8.62 -6.95 6.51
CA TRP A 414 -8.26 -8.27 5.99
C TRP A 414 -9.00 -8.52 4.69
N GLY A 415 -8.26 -8.59 3.57
CA GLY A 415 -8.78 -8.95 2.26
C GLY A 415 -8.85 -10.45 2.07
N LEU A 416 -10.03 -10.98 1.77
CA LEU A 416 -10.22 -12.41 1.53
C LEU A 416 -9.93 -12.81 0.10
N SER A 417 -10.07 -11.87 -0.84
CA SER A 417 -9.82 -12.10 -2.26
C SER A 417 -9.85 -10.80 -3.06
N ASN A 418 -9.29 -10.85 -4.27
CA ASN A 418 -9.48 -9.84 -5.30
C ASN A 418 -10.14 -10.46 -6.54
N GLU A 419 -11.21 -9.85 -7.04
CA GLU A 419 -11.90 -10.21 -8.29
C GLU A 419 -12.30 -11.68 -8.43
N LEU A 420 -12.66 -12.29 -7.32
CA LEU A 420 -13.35 -13.58 -7.30
C LEU A 420 -14.85 -13.36 -7.17
N TYR A 421 -15.60 -13.85 -8.15
CA TYR A 421 -17.04 -13.63 -8.23
C TYR A 421 -17.83 -14.92 -8.03
N SER A 422 -19.00 -14.82 -7.37
CA SER A 422 -19.93 -15.92 -7.19
C SER A 422 -19.30 -17.15 -6.49
N VAL A 423 -18.60 -16.88 -5.38
CA VAL A 423 -17.99 -17.91 -4.51
C VAL A 423 -18.36 -17.68 -3.03
N PRO A 424 -19.67 -17.56 -2.71
CA PRO A 424 -20.12 -17.13 -1.40
C PRO A 424 -19.77 -18.13 -0.27
N GLU A 425 -19.71 -19.43 -0.55
CA GLU A 425 -19.32 -20.43 0.43
C GLU A 425 -17.89 -20.22 0.91
N TYR A 426 -16.96 -20.00 -0.05
CA TYR A 426 -15.58 -19.65 0.28
C TYR A 426 -15.51 -18.36 1.11
N HIS A 427 -16.16 -17.28 0.65
CA HIS A 427 -16.11 -15.99 1.32
C HIS A 427 -16.66 -16.06 2.74
N ARG A 428 -17.75 -16.80 2.97
CA ARG A 428 -18.35 -16.99 4.31
C ARG A 428 -17.41 -17.77 5.23
N LYS A 429 -16.92 -18.94 4.77
CA LYS A 429 -15.96 -19.79 5.51
C LYS A 429 -14.70 -19.01 5.88
N ALA A 430 -14.15 -18.25 4.94
CA ALA A 430 -12.96 -17.44 5.16
C ALA A 430 -13.20 -16.26 6.13
N ALA A 431 -14.34 -15.56 6.01
CA ALA A 431 -14.70 -14.47 6.92
C ALA A 431 -14.89 -14.96 8.35
N GLU A 432 -15.63 -16.05 8.55
CA GLU A 432 -15.84 -16.66 9.86
C GLU A 432 -14.50 -17.11 10.49
N PHE A 433 -13.64 -17.72 9.69
CA PHE A 433 -12.33 -18.15 10.14
C PHE A 433 -11.45 -16.96 10.56
N VAL A 434 -11.34 -15.92 9.72
CA VAL A 434 -10.54 -14.72 10.03
C VAL A 434 -11.11 -14.00 11.25
N LYS A 435 -12.43 -13.86 11.38
CA LYS A 435 -13.08 -13.26 12.56
C LYS A 435 -12.86 -14.06 13.84
N SER A 436 -12.68 -15.36 13.75
CA SER A 436 -12.32 -16.19 14.90
C SER A 436 -10.90 -15.92 15.40
N LEU A 437 -10.00 -15.50 14.52
CA LEU A 437 -8.60 -15.14 14.83
C LEU A 437 -8.46 -13.66 15.24
N ASP A 438 -9.25 -12.79 14.62
CA ASP A 438 -9.21 -11.33 14.82
C ASP A 438 -10.61 -10.73 14.60
N PRO A 439 -11.41 -10.55 15.64
CA PRO A 439 -12.75 -9.98 15.53
C PRO A 439 -12.76 -8.47 15.30
N ASP A 440 -11.65 -7.76 15.56
CA ASP A 440 -11.62 -6.29 15.64
C ASP A 440 -11.41 -5.61 14.28
N ARG A 441 -10.77 -6.28 13.31
CA ARG A 441 -10.48 -5.69 12.00
C ARG A 441 -11.56 -6.00 10.99
N PHE A 442 -11.68 -5.12 10.00
CA PHE A 442 -12.69 -5.25 8.96
C PHE A 442 -12.35 -6.35 7.95
N ILE A 443 -13.36 -7.08 7.54
CA ILE A 443 -13.30 -7.99 6.39
C ILE A 443 -13.67 -7.22 5.13
N THR A 444 -12.87 -7.42 4.08
CA THR A 444 -13.14 -6.92 2.74
C THR A 444 -13.10 -8.05 1.71
N ILE A 445 -13.92 -7.91 0.69
CA ILE A 445 -13.93 -8.73 -0.51
C ILE A 445 -13.88 -7.75 -1.67
N VAL A 446 -12.74 -7.67 -2.34
CA VAL A 446 -12.55 -6.71 -3.43
C VAL A 446 -13.15 -7.27 -4.72
N CYS A 447 -14.06 -6.53 -5.33
CA CYS A 447 -14.84 -7.01 -6.46
C CYS A 447 -14.93 -5.93 -7.56
N ALA A 448 -14.87 -6.32 -8.83
CA ALA A 448 -15.10 -5.43 -9.96
C ALA A 448 -16.57 -5.45 -10.44
N SER A 449 -17.39 -6.41 -9.98
CA SER A 449 -18.81 -6.46 -10.29
C SER A 449 -19.61 -5.39 -9.54
N THR A 450 -20.57 -4.76 -10.22
CA THR A 450 -21.47 -3.78 -9.59
C THR A 450 -22.51 -4.41 -8.67
N ALA A 451 -22.79 -5.70 -8.81
CA ALA A 451 -23.95 -6.37 -8.20
C ALA A 451 -23.65 -7.71 -7.50
N ASP A 452 -22.45 -7.87 -6.93
CA ASP A 452 -22.16 -9.06 -6.11
C ASP A 452 -22.75 -8.89 -4.69
N LEU A 453 -24.06 -9.15 -4.59
CA LEU A 453 -24.82 -8.94 -3.36
C LEU A 453 -24.40 -9.89 -2.23
N GLU A 454 -24.05 -11.13 -2.53
CA GLU A 454 -23.66 -12.10 -1.49
C GLU A 454 -22.33 -11.73 -0.85
N SER A 455 -21.33 -11.33 -1.63
CA SER A 455 -20.07 -10.83 -1.09
C SER A 455 -20.26 -9.54 -0.27
N ASN A 456 -21.18 -8.65 -0.69
CA ASN A 456 -21.49 -7.43 0.08
C ASN A 456 -22.07 -7.74 1.47
N LYS A 457 -22.93 -8.77 1.58
CA LYS A 457 -23.50 -9.17 2.88
C LYS A 457 -22.45 -9.72 3.84
N ILE A 458 -21.44 -10.42 3.33
CA ILE A 458 -20.36 -11.04 4.12
C ILE A 458 -19.35 -9.98 4.58
N ALA A 459 -18.92 -9.08 3.71
CA ALA A 459 -17.93 -8.07 4.00
C ALA A 459 -18.43 -7.02 5.02
N ASP A 460 -17.54 -6.53 5.89
CA ASP A 460 -17.82 -5.38 6.75
C ASP A 460 -17.82 -4.07 5.95
N ILE A 461 -16.91 -3.97 4.98
CA ILE A 461 -16.74 -2.84 4.08
C ILE A 461 -16.84 -3.36 2.63
N VAL A 462 -17.70 -2.73 1.84
CA VAL A 462 -17.86 -3.05 0.43
C VAL A 462 -16.69 -2.47 -0.36
N ALA A 463 -15.82 -3.31 -0.90
CA ALA A 463 -14.66 -2.88 -1.66
C ALA A 463 -14.86 -3.09 -3.16
N ARG A 464 -14.54 -2.06 -3.99
CA ARG A 464 -14.81 -2.08 -5.44
C ARG A 464 -13.64 -1.58 -6.26
N ASN A 465 -13.38 -2.29 -7.38
CA ASN A 465 -12.48 -1.86 -8.44
C ASN A 465 -13.27 -1.12 -9.51
N PHE A 466 -12.97 0.16 -9.73
CA PHE A 466 -13.66 1.03 -10.68
C PHE A 466 -12.73 1.44 -11.82
N HIS A 467 -12.65 0.59 -12.85
CA HIS A 467 -11.86 0.86 -14.06
C HIS A 467 -12.73 1.34 -15.23
N TYR A 468 -13.71 2.24 -14.95
CA TYR A 468 -14.54 2.85 -15.98
C TYR A 468 -13.70 3.75 -16.88
N GLY A 469 -13.90 3.62 -18.19
CA GLY A 469 -13.02 4.20 -19.20
C GLY A 469 -11.84 3.31 -19.58
N TRP A 470 -11.57 2.23 -18.83
CA TRP A 470 -10.51 1.29 -19.16
C TRP A 470 -11.04 -0.14 -19.35
N TYR A 471 -11.18 -0.93 -18.29
CA TYR A 471 -11.66 -2.33 -18.41
C TYR A 471 -13.17 -2.45 -18.48
N HIS A 472 -13.92 -1.67 -17.71
CA HIS A 472 -15.35 -1.85 -17.50
C HIS A 472 -16.23 -1.16 -18.57
N SER A 473 -15.72 -0.14 -19.22
CA SER A 473 -16.43 0.56 -20.30
C SER A 473 -15.44 1.35 -21.17
N LYS A 474 -15.92 1.85 -22.34
CA LYS A 474 -15.16 2.78 -23.17
C LYS A 474 -15.20 4.22 -22.62
N SER A 475 -16.22 4.58 -21.87
CA SER A 475 -16.38 5.91 -21.29
C SER A 475 -16.18 5.90 -19.77
N VAL A 476 -15.37 6.84 -19.27
CA VAL A 476 -15.19 7.08 -17.83
C VAL A 476 -16.50 7.53 -17.20
N TYR A 477 -17.35 8.22 -17.93
CA TYR A 477 -18.62 8.76 -17.45
C TYR A 477 -19.68 7.68 -17.16
N ALA A 478 -19.50 6.44 -17.65
CA ALA A 478 -20.31 5.30 -17.25
C ALA A 478 -20.27 5.03 -15.73
N LEU A 479 -19.29 5.58 -15.01
CA LEU A 479 -19.25 5.56 -13.55
C LEU A 479 -20.51 6.20 -12.93
N ARG A 480 -21.07 7.26 -13.56
CA ARG A 480 -22.31 7.93 -13.10
C ARG A 480 -23.52 7.00 -13.06
N ASP A 481 -23.60 6.13 -14.05
CA ASP A 481 -24.74 5.20 -14.17
C ASP A 481 -24.58 3.97 -13.28
N ASN A 482 -23.35 3.58 -12.99
CA ASN A 482 -23.03 2.37 -12.25
C ASN A 482 -22.86 2.58 -10.74
N LEU A 483 -22.38 3.74 -10.30
CA LEU A 483 -22.20 4.02 -8.88
C LEU A 483 -23.50 3.95 -8.08
N PRO A 484 -24.67 4.46 -8.55
CA PRO A 484 -25.94 4.29 -7.85
C PRO A 484 -26.35 2.82 -7.66
N VAL A 485 -26.00 1.93 -8.60
CA VAL A 485 -26.23 0.48 -8.48
C VAL A 485 -25.40 -0.10 -7.32
N VAL A 486 -24.13 0.29 -7.23
CA VAL A 486 -23.25 -0.15 -6.13
C VAL A 486 -23.70 0.39 -4.78
N LEU A 487 -24.11 1.67 -4.72
CA LEU A 487 -24.66 2.29 -3.51
C LEU A 487 -25.89 1.53 -2.99
N LYS A 488 -26.82 1.20 -3.90
CA LYS A 488 -27.99 0.40 -3.55
C LYS A 488 -27.61 -1.02 -3.09
N ALA A 489 -26.66 -1.66 -3.79
CA ALA A 489 -26.22 -3.02 -3.51
C ALA A 489 -25.37 -3.12 -2.22
N SER A 490 -24.90 -2.01 -1.66
CA SER A 490 -24.12 -2.00 -0.42
C SER A 490 -24.98 -2.11 0.84
N GLU A 491 -26.30 -2.00 0.72
CA GLU A 491 -27.25 -2.07 1.84
C GLU A 491 -26.89 -1.15 3.01
N GLY A 492 -26.37 0.04 2.71
CA GLY A 492 -25.96 1.04 3.71
C GLY A 492 -24.60 0.83 4.35
N LYS A 493 -23.83 -0.18 3.93
CA LYS A 493 -22.43 -0.37 4.39
C LYS A 493 -21.48 0.66 3.79
N PRO A 494 -20.36 0.99 4.45
CA PRO A 494 -19.34 1.82 3.84
C PRO A 494 -18.78 1.20 2.56
N ILE A 495 -18.49 2.06 1.57
CA ILE A 495 -17.90 1.64 0.30
C ILE A 495 -16.49 2.22 0.20
N TRP A 496 -15.51 1.34 0.01
CA TRP A 496 -14.16 1.71 -0.34
C TRP A 496 -13.89 1.43 -1.81
N VAL A 497 -13.53 2.46 -2.57
CA VAL A 497 -13.08 2.28 -3.95
C VAL A 497 -11.64 1.83 -3.89
N ALA A 498 -11.44 0.51 -4.01
CA ALA A 498 -10.15 -0.14 -3.79
C ALA A 498 -9.18 0.04 -4.95
N GLU A 499 -9.73 0.26 -6.17
CA GLU A 499 -8.92 0.55 -7.35
C GLU A 499 -9.65 1.52 -8.30
N ILE A 500 -8.94 2.58 -8.68
CA ILE A 500 -9.23 3.41 -9.84
C ILE A 500 -7.95 3.47 -10.67
N GLY A 501 -7.98 3.06 -11.94
CA GLY A 501 -6.77 3.04 -12.75
C GLY A 501 -7.02 2.86 -14.24
N ALA A 502 -6.02 3.24 -15.01
CA ALA A 502 -5.91 2.99 -16.44
C ALA A 502 -4.43 2.82 -16.81
N LEU A 503 -4.14 2.12 -17.91
CA LEU A 503 -2.77 1.95 -18.40
C LEU A 503 -2.31 3.19 -19.18
N ALA A 504 -1.04 3.57 -19.01
CA ALA A 504 -0.35 4.54 -19.86
C ALA A 504 1.13 4.23 -19.97
N ASN A 505 1.63 4.06 -21.17
CA ASN A 505 3.06 3.89 -21.40
C ASN A 505 3.81 5.18 -21.03
N PRO A 506 4.84 5.12 -20.19
CA PRO A 506 5.60 6.30 -19.79
C PRO A 506 6.13 7.05 -21.00
N GLY A 507 5.95 8.38 -21.01
CA GLY A 507 6.37 9.24 -22.12
C GLY A 507 5.45 9.25 -23.34
N ASN A 508 4.35 8.49 -23.34
CA ASN A 508 3.38 8.54 -24.42
C ASN A 508 2.31 9.62 -24.17
N TYR A 509 2.45 10.74 -24.85
CA TYR A 509 1.55 11.91 -24.76
C TYR A 509 0.80 12.18 -26.08
N SER A 510 0.86 11.25 -27.03
CA SER A 510 0.46 11.48 -28.43
C SER A 510 -1.04 11.54 -28.68
N GLY A 511 -1.88 11.41 -27.69
CA GLY A 511 -3.32 11.50 -27.79
C GLY A 511 -3.90 12.74 -27.11
N GLY A 512 -5.02 13.25 -27.65
CA GLY A 512 -5.84 14.24 -26.95
C GLY A 512 -6.63 13.62 -25.79
N TYR A 513 -7.60 14.38 -25.25
CA TYR A 513 -8.48 13.92 -24.16
C TYR A 513 -9.62 12.98 -24.60
N GLY A 514 -9.65 12.57 -25.88
CA GLY A 514 -10.67 11.69 -26.44
C GLY A 514 -10.41 10.21 -26.21
N ASP A 515 -11.46 9.37 -26.42
CA ASP A 515 -11.39 7.92 -26.24
C ASP A 515 -10.38 7.20 -27.16
N MET A 516 -9.96 7.86 -28.24
CA MET A 516 -8.95 7.36 -29.17
C MET A 516 -7.51 7.42 -28.63
N SER A 517 -7.30 8.08 -27.48
CA SER A 517 -5.98 8.28 -26.85
C SER A 517 -5.67 7.28 -25.74
N ARG A 518 -6.37 6.15 -25.68
CA ARG A 518 -6.11 5.10 -24.67
C ARG A 518 -4.67 4.62 -24.72
N GLY A 519 -4.06 4.46 -23.55
CA GLY A 519 -2.66 4.08 -23.42
C GLY A 519 -1.70 5.28 -23.38
N THR A 520 -2.22 6.52 -23.41
CA THR A 520 -1.44 7.74 -23.18
C THR A 520 -1.56 8.22 -21.73
N GLU A 521 -0.58 8.98 -21.27
CA GLU A 521 -0.62 9.57 -19.92
C GLU A 521 -1.75 10.59 -19.76
N THR A 522 -2.10 11.34 -20.81
CA THR A 522 -3.22 12.29 -20.80
C THR A 522 -4.56 11.56 -20.62
N TYR A 523 -4.74 10.40 -21.24
CA TYR A 523 -5.95 9.61 -21.07
C TYR A 523 -6.01 8.94 -19.68
N GLN A 524 -4.89 8.41 -19.19
CA GLN A 524 -4.79 7.88 -17.83
C GLN A 524 -5.18 8.95 -16.80
N ASP A 525 -4.66 10.17 -16.96
CA ASP A 525 -4.98 11.30 -16.12
C ASP A 525 -6.49 11.60 -16.11
N LYS A 526 -7.11 11.69 -17.30
CA LYS A 526 -8.56 11.89 -17.42
C LYS A 526 -9.37 10.86 -16.64
N VAL A 527 -9.05 9.57 -16.84
CA VAL A 527 -9.79 8.46 -16.23
C VAL A 527 -9.69 8.52 -14.70
N VAL A 528 -8.47 8.63 -14.18
CA VAL A 528 -8.24 8.56 -12.75
C VAL A 528 -8.68 9.85 -12.06
N ARG A 529 -8.39 11.01 -12.62
CA ARG A 529 -8.81 12.32 -12.11
C ARG A 529 -10.33 12.39 -11.96
N TYR A 530 -11.07 12.07 -13.03
CA TYR A 530 -12.53 12.06 -12.97
C TYR A 530 -13.04 11.07 -11.93
N GLY A 531 -12.54 9.83 -11.92
CA GLY A 531 -12.96 8.80 -10.98
C GLY A 531 -12.73 9.20 -9.53
N VAL A 532 -11.56 9.74 -9.20
CA VAL A 532 -11.24 10.22 -7.85
C VAL A 532 -12.17 11.36 -7.44
N GLN A 533 -12.35 12.38 -8.27
CA GLN A 533 -13.19 13.54 -7.95
C GLN A 533 -14.65 13.12 -7.77
N TYR A 534 -15.18 12.33 -8.70
CA TYR A 534 -16.57 11.88 -8.68
C TYR A 534 -16.87 11.01 -7.47
N CYS A 535 -16.06 9.97 -7.22
CA CYS A 535 -16.25 9.09 -6.06
C CYS A 535 -16.11 9.83 -4.73
N SER A 536 -15.18 10.80 -4.64
CA SER A 536 -15.00 11.56 -3.40
C SER A 536 -16.20 12.45 -3.05
N THR A 537 -17.03 12.82 -4.03
CA THR A 537 -18.08 13.84 -3.86
C THR A 537 -19.51 13.37 -4.20
N GLU A 538 -19.71 12.09 -4.53
CA GLU A 538 -21.03 11.61 -4.91
C GLU A 538 -21.86 11.11 -3.72
N SER A 539 -21.23 10.45 -2.77
CA SER A 539 -21.96 9.87 -1.64
C SER A 539 -21.15 9.80 -0.36
N ASP A 540 -21.82 10.07 0.75
CA ASP A 540 -21.25 9.93 2.11
C ASP A 540 -20.92 8.47 2.51
N GLN A 541 -21.50 7.49 1.81
CA GLN A 541 -21.18 6.06 1.99
C GLN A 541 -19.81 5.69 1.41
N ILE A 542 -19.27 6.47 0.47
CA ILE A 542 -17.90 6.25 0.01
C ILE A 542 -16.98 6.73 1.12
N CYS A 543 -16.20 5.81 1.64
CA CYS A 543 -15.28 6.08 2.76
C CYS A 543 -13.84 6.30 2.31
N GLY A 544 -13.54 6.11 1.02
CA GLY A 544 -12.21 6.37 0.48
C GLY A 544 -12.01 5.90 -0.95
N VAL A 545 -10.87 6.32 -1.51
CA VAL A 545 -10.41 5.96 -2.84
C VAL A 545 -8.94 5.56 -2.82
N SER A 546 -8.59 4.50 -3.55
CA SER A 546 -7.21 4.09 -3.81
C SER A 546 -6.96 4.04 -5.30
N VAL A 547 -5.84 4.60 -5.72
CA VAL A 547 -5.40 4.59 -7.11
C VAL A 547 -4.62 3.32 -7.39
N TRP A 548 -4.91 2.64 -8.46
CA TRP A 548 -4.18 1.49 -8.97
C TRP A 548 -3.28 1.93 -10.13
N THR A 549 -1.94 2.06 -9.94
CA THR A 549 -1.15 1.77 -8.75
C THR A 549 -0.16 2.91 -8.46
N LEU A 550 0.66 2.80 -7.38
CA LEU A 550 1.76 3.75 -7.15
C LEU A 550 2.73 3.75 -8.33
N SER A 551 3.25 2.59 -8.72
CA SER A 551 4.23 2.46 -9.80
C SER A 551 3.85 1.40 -10.81
N ASP A 552 4.39 1.53 -12.01
CA ASP A 552 4.34 0.47 -13.02
C ASP A 552 4.98 -0.81 -12.48
N PHE A 553 4.53 -1.96 -12.96
CA PHE A 553 4.97 -3.27 -12.50
C PHE A 553 4.99 -4.31 -13.62
N HIS A 554 5.54 -5.50 -13.32
CA HIS A 554 5.61 -6.58 -14.28
C HIS A 554 4.52 -7.62 -14.05
N GLY A 555 3.77 -7.90 -15.09
CA GLY A 555 2.94 -9.09 -15.19
C GLY A 555 3.76 -10.29 -15.68
N ARG A 556 3.10 -11.42 -15.88
CA ARG A 556 3.77 -12.66 -16.27
C ARG A 556 4.61 -12.54 -17.54
N ASN A 557 4.08 -11.93 -18.59
CA ASN A 557 4.72 -11.83 -19.92
C ASN A 557 4.62 -10.41 -20.48
N GLN A 558 4.33 -9.44 -19.66
CA GLN A 558 4.07 -8.07 -20.10
C GLN A 558 4.41 -7.06 -19.01
N PHE A 559 4.86 -5.92 -19.46
CA PHE A 559 4.93 -4.71 -18.62
C PHE A 559 3.52 -4.15 -18.45
N ILE A 560 3.17 -3.77 -17.21
CA ILE A 560 1.84 -3.26 -16.84
C ILE A 560 1.99 -1.81 -16.36
N PRO A 561 1.82 -0.82 -17.24
CA PRO A 561 2.04 0.59 -16.93
C PRO A 561 0.81 1.25 -16.29
N HIS A 562 0.34 0.72 -15.17
CA HIS A 562 -0.78 1.28 -14.40
C HIS A 562 -0.38 2.42 -13.45
N GLY A 563 0.91 2.54 -13.15
CA GLY A 563 1.43 3.43 -12.12
C GLY A 563 1.13 4.92 -12.36
N VAL A 564 1.00 5.66 -11.26
CA VAL A 564 1.10 7.13 -11.27
C VAL A 564 2.55 7.56 -11.48
N LEU A 565 3.48 6.65 -11.19
CA LEU A 565 4.91 6.72 -11.44
C LEU A 565 5.31 5.60 -12.39
N ASP A 566 6.40 5.78 -13.15
CA ASP A 566 7.02 4.67 -13.86
C ASP A 566 7.68 3.67 -12.88
N GLU A 567 8.21 2.58 -13.38
CA GLU A 567 8.88 1.55 -12.55
C GLU A 567 10.08 2.09 -11.75
N PHE A 568 10.75 3.15 -12.23
CA PHE A 568 11.87 3.83 -11.56
C PHE A 568 11.43 4.94 -10.61
N ARG A 569 10.13 5.06 -10.34
CA ARG A 569 9.51 6.11 -9.49
C ARG A 569 9.59 7.52 -10.07
N LYS A 570 9.71 7.66 -11.40
CA LYS A 570 9.56 8.95 -12.08
C LYS A 570 8.07 9.24 -12.29
N PRO A 571 7.59 10.45 -11.99
CA PRO A 571 6.18 10.76 -12.11
C PRO A 571 5.73 10.84 -13.57
N LYS A 572 4.60 10.21 -13.86
CA LYS A 572 3.79 10.46 -15.05
C LYS A 572 2.92 11.70 -14.84
N ILE A 573 2.15 12.16 -15.85
CA ILE A 573 1.19 13.27 -15.70
C ILE A 573 0.28 13.02 -14.50
N LEU A 574 -0.26 11.81 -14.38
CA LEU A 574 -1.14 11.42 -13.27
C LEU A 574 -0.48 11.57 -11.89
N GLY A 575 0.83 11.40 -11.78
CA GLY A 575 1.55 11.61 -10.51
C GLY A 575 1.38 13.04 -9.98
N TYR A 576 1.48 14.03 -10.84
CA TYR A 576 1.25 15.44 -10.48
C TYR A 576 -0.21 15.72 -10.14
N THR A 577 -1.13 15.15 -10.92
CA THR A 577 -2.57 15.27 -10.66
C THR A 577 -2.96 14.70 -9.31
N ILE A 578 -2.49 13.52 -8.94
CA ILE A 578 -2.78 12.93 -7.64
C ILE A 578 -2.18 13.73 -6.49
N CYS A 579 -0.95 14.26 -6.65
CA CYS A 579 -0.42 15.21 -5.68
C CYS A 579 -1.38 16.37 -5.43
N ASN A 580 -1.99 16.92 -6.46
CA ASN A 580 -2.96 17.99 -6.31
C ASN A 580 -4.27 17.50 -5.68
N LEU A 581 -4.86 16.40 -6.19
CA LEU A 581 -6.14 15.90 -5.71
C LEU A 581 -6.12 15.44 -4.24
N PHE A 582 -4.98 14.97 -3.73
CA PHE A 582 -4.86 14.49 -2.35
C PHE A 582 -4.34 15.54 -1.38
N ASN A 583 -3.91 16.71 -1.85
CA ASN A 583 -3.46 17.83 -1.02
C ASN A 583 -4.56 18.86 -0.82
N GLY A 584 -4.41 19.64 0.25
CA GLY A 584 -5.35 20.72 0.59
C GLY A 584 -6.60 20.24 1.33
N ASN A 585 -7.19 21.17 2.07
CA ASN A 585 -8.45 21.01 2.77
C ASN A 585 -9.02 22.39 3.09
N PRO A 586 -10.18 22.79 2.56
CA PRO A 586 -11.02 22.05 1.61
C PRO A 586 -10.48 22.08 0.18
N ARG A 587 -11.07 21.26 -0.72
CA ARG A 587 -10.71 21.14 -2.14
C ARG A 587 -11.91 21.47 -3.01
N ILE A 588 -11.66 21.99 -4.20
CA ILE A 588 -12.71 22.18 -5.22
C ILE A 588 -12.52 21.16 -6.32
N TYR A 589 -13.53 20.34 -6.56
CA TYR A 589 -13.55 19.34 -7.60
C TYR A 589 -14.46 19.75 -8.75
N ILE A 590 -14.03 19.46 -9.97
CA ILE A 590 -14.75 19.70 -11.22
C ILE A 590 -15.25 18.34 -11.71
N CYS A 591 -16.57 18.13 -11.64
CA CYS A 591 -17.22 16.92 -12.13
C CYS A 591 -17.89 17.24 -13.47
N GLU A 592 -17.09 17.23 -14.53
CA GLU A 592 -17.56 17.51 -15.88
C GLU A 592 -18.50 16.44 -16.40
N ARG A 593 -19.44 16.83 -17.26
CA ARG A 593 -20.40 15.91 -17.89
C ARG A 593 -19.79 15.18 -19.08
N ASP A 594 -19.02 15.89 -19.86
CA ASP A 594 -18.16 15.39 -20.94
C ASP A 594 -17.01 16.37 -21.20
N THR A 595 -15.90 15.88 -21.74
CA THR A 595 -14.77 16.69 -22.19
C THR A 595 -14.63 16.74 -23.72
N MET A 596 -15.45 15.99 -24.46
CA MET A 596 -15.54 16.03 -25.92
C MET A 596 -16.88 16.67 -26.30
N ILE A 597 -16.87 17.93 -26.66
CA ILE A 597 -18.06 18.74 -26.91
C ILE A 597 -18.29 18.86 -28.42
N LYS A 598 -19.48 18.52 -28.87
CA LYS A 598 -19.84 18.79 -30.25
C LYS A 598 -20.14 20.28 -30.43
N GLN A 599 -19.91 20.79 -31.64
CA GLN A 599 -20.26 22.16 -31.96
C GLN A 599 -21.75 22.43 -31.72
N GLY A 600 -22.04 23.54 -31.05
CA GLY A 600 -23.40 23.92 -30.69
C GLY A 600 -23.95 23.26 -29.44
N GLU A 601 -23.17 22.34 -28.81
CA GLU A 601 -23.51 21.76 -27.49
C GLU A 601 -22.75 22.49 -26.37
N PRO A 602 -23.36 22.70 -25.19
CA PRO A 602 -22.69 23.35 -24.07
C PRO A 602 -21.77 22.39 -23.35
N PHE A 603 -20.57 22.88 -22.94
CA PHE A 603 -19.80 22.26 -21.88
C PHE A 603 -20.53 22.44 -20.56
N GLN A 604 -20.61 21.37 -19.75
CA GLN A 604 -21.25 21.38 -18.46
C GLN A 604 -20.37 20.72 -17.40
N ALA A 605 -20.20 21.37 -16.24
CA ALA A 605 -19.51 20.83 -15.10
C ALA A 605 -20.22 21.20 -13.79
N PHE A 606 -20.35 20.24 -12.90
CA PHE A 606 -20.74 20.46 -11.51
C PHE A 606 -19.52 20.78 -10.68
N ILE A 607 -19.62 21.82 -9.87
CA ILE A 607 -18.55 22.25 -9.00
C ILE A 607 -18.89 21.83 -7.60
N ARG A 608 -17.97 21.06 -6.98
CA ARG A 608 -18.19 20.46 -5.67
C ARG A 608 -17.03 20.79 -4.73
N CYS A 609 -17.37 21.18 -3.51
CA CYS A 609 -16.39 21.31 -2.43
C CYS A 609 -16.25 19.95 -1.73
N PHE A 610 -15.02 19.49 -1.58
CA PHE A 610 -14.68 18.30 -0.83
C PHE A 610 -13.87 18.69 0.42
N ASN A 611 -14.36 18.31 1.58
CA ASN A 611 -13.87 18.65 2.90
C ASN A 611 -13.58 17.37 3.71
N PRO A 612 -12.46 16.68 3.45
CA PRO A 612 -12.17 15.36 4.03
C PRO A 612 -12.10 15.37 5.57
N ASP A 613 -11.72 16.48 6.16
CA ASP A 613 -11.59 16.62 7.63
C ASP A 613 -12.90 17.07 8.32
N GLU A 614 -13.96 17.33 7.56
CA GLU A 614 -15.25 17.79 8.05
C GLU A 614 -15.14 19.04 8.96
N LYS A 615 -14.24 19.95 8.63
CA LYS A 615 -14.07 21.24 9.31
C LYS A 615 -15.11 22.25 8.82
N ARG A 616 -15.47 23.19 9.71
CA ARG A 616 -16.31 24.32 9.34
C ARG A 616 -15.50 25.39 8.61
N TYR A 617 -16.01 25.84 7.47
CA TYR A 617 -15.48 26.98 6.72
C TYR A 617 -16.60 27.93 6.35
N GLU A 618 -16.44 29.20 6.63
CA GLU A 618 -17.41 30.25 6.35
C GLU A 618 -16.92 31.17 5.24
N ASN A 619 -17.86 31.68 4.44
CA ASN A 619 -17.61 32.71 3.43
C ASN A 619 -16.47 32.36 2.42
N LEU A 620 -16.43 31.12 1.98
CA LEU A 620 -15.52 30.69 0.92
C LEU A 620 -15.93 31.30 -0.42
N SER A 621 -14.93 31.53 -1.28
CA SER A 621 -15.10 32.05 -2.64
C SER A 621 -14.38 31.17 -3.65
N ALA A 622 -15.13 30.58 -4.60
CA ALA A 622 -14.59 29.79 -5.70
C ALA A 622 -14.69 30.58 -7.00
N LYS A 623 -13.59 31.19 -7.42
CA LYS A 623 -13.50 31.99 -8.66
C LYS A 623 -13.10 31.08 -9.81
N TRP A 624 -13.82 31.17 -10.93
CA TRP A 624 -13.54 30.37 -12.10
C TRP A 624 -13.42 31.21 -13.38
N CYS A 625 -12.70 30.68 -14.37
CA CYS A 625 -12.68 31.24 -15.72
C CYS A 625 -12.47 30.15 -16.77
N ILE A 626 -12.96 30.41 -17.98
CA ILE A 626 -12.71 29.58 -19.17
C ILE A 626 -11.78 30.34 -20.10
N ILE A 627 -10.74 29.65 -20.54
CA ILE A 627 -9.66 30.22 -21.36
C ILE A 627 -9.49 29.39 -22.63
N LYS A 628 -9.27 30.07 -23.74
CA LYS A 628 -8.80 29.52 -25.01
C LYS A 628 -7.79 30.45 -25.64
N ASN A 629 -6.69 29.92 -26.18
CA ASN A 629 -5.67 30.73 -26.89
C ASN A 629 -5.23 31.96 -26.11
N GLN A 630 -4.97 31.84 -24.79
CA GLN A 630 -4.59 32.91 -23.88
C GLN A 630 -5.67 34.01 -23.69
N LYS A 631 -6.86 33.80 -24.25
CA LYS A 631 -7.97 34.73 -24.08
C LYS A 631 -8.97 34.16 -23.08
N LYS A 632 -9.29 34.97 -22.08
CA LYS A 632 -10.38 34.68 -21.14
C LYS A 632 -11.70 34.90 -21.85
N LEU A 633 -12.53 33.84 -21.91
CA LEU A 633 -13.80 33.86 -22.64
C LEU A 633 -14.99 34.07 -21.71
N ASP A 634 -14.92 33.46 -20.51
CA ASP A 634 -15.99 33.53 -19.51
C ASP A 634 -15.42 33.43 -18.10
N SER A 635 -16.17 33.85 -17.08
CA SER A 635 -15.75 33.75 -15.68
C SER A 635 -16.89 34.01 -14.72
N GLY A 636 -16.73 33.51 -13.51
CA GLY A 636 -17.67 33.75 -12.42
C GLY A 636 -17.09 33.45 -11.05
N ASN A 637 -17.97 33.48 -10.06
CA ASN A 637 -17.61 33.24 -8.67
C ASN A 637 -18.78 32.58 -7.94
N PHE A 638 -18.52 31.51 -7.18
CA PHE A 638 -19.44 30.92 -6.23
C PHE A 638 -19.03 31.31 -4.82
N ARG A 639 -19.99 31.85 -4.05
CA ARG A 639 -19.79 32.12 -2.62
C ARG A 639 -20.59 31.12 -1.81
N PHE A 640 -19.96 30.50 -0.81
CA PHE A 640 -20.59 29.45 -0.02
C PHE A 640 -19.90 29.28 1.34
N SER A 641 -20.57 28.54 2.23
CA SER A 641 -19.97 28.00 3.47
C SER A 641 -20.19 26.50 3.49
N ILE A 642 -19.34 25.77 4.20
CA ILE A 642 -19.49 24.34 4.45
C ILE A 642 -19.36 24.10 5.94
N ASP A 643 -20.37 23.43 6.53
CA ASP A 643 -20.47 23.21 7.97
C ASP A 643 -20.36 21.72 8.30
N GLN A 644 -19.14 21.27 8.59
CA GLN A 644 -18.85 19.88 8.98
C GLN A 644 -19.36 18.80 8.00
N GLU A 645 -19.80 19.20 6.82
CA GLU A 645 -20.15 18.31 5.72
C GLU A 645 -18.86 17.88 5.00
N ARG A 646 -18.80 16.62 4.56
CA ARG A 646 -17.66 16.15 3.78
C ARG A 646 -17.67 16.71 2.36
N GLN A 647 -18.85 16.92 1.80
CA GLN A 647 -19.02 17.34 0.41
C GLN A 647 -20.21 18.27 0.27
N LYS A 648 -20.11 19.20 -0.69
CA LYS A 648 -21.17 20.13 -1.02
C LYS A 648 -21.10 20.51 -2.50
N GLU A 649 -22.18 20.35 -3.23
CA GLU A 649 -22.29 20.95 -4.56
C GLU A 649 -22.53 22.45 -4.39
N ILE A 650 -21.66 23.26 -5.00
CA ILE A 650 -21.67 24.72 -4.84
C ILE A 650 -22.17 25.45 -6.07
N GLY A 651 -22.28 24.77 -7.20
CA GLY A 651 -22.85 25.32 -8.43
C GLY A 651 -22.59 24.48 -9.67
N LYS A 652 -23.12 24.98 -10.78
CA LYS A 652 -22.95 24.45 -12.12
C LYS A 652 -22.34 25.51 -13.02
N ILE A 653 -21.38 25.12 -13.85
CA ILE A 653 -20.87 25.94 -14.95
C ILE A 653 -21.43 25.36 -16.24
N GLU A 654 -22.00 26.21 -17.05
CA GLU A 654 -22.49 25.89 -18.37
C GLU A 654 -21.94 26.93 -19.35
N PHE A 655 -21.23 26.46 -20.36
CA PHE A 655 -20.54 27.33 -21.32
C PHE A 655 -20.80 26.82 -22.73
N LEU A 656 -21.33 27.67 -23.61
CA LEU A 656 -21.49 27.37 -25.01
C LEU A 656 -20.23 27.84 -25.74
N PRO A 657 -19.37 26.90 -26.23
CA PRO A 657 -18.19 27.29 -26.99
C PRO A 657 -18.57 28.03 -28.27
N SER A 658 -17.77 29.02 -28.64
CA SER A 658 -17.84 29.65 -29.98
C SER A 658 -17.54 28.57 -31.04
N ASP A 659 -17.86 28.89 -32.31
CA ASP A 659 -17.65 27.97 -33.45
C ASP A 659 -16.21 27.53 -33.72
N GLU A 660 -15.24 27.99 -32.92
CA GLU A 660 -13.84 27.60 -33.02
C GLU A 660 -13.58 26.24 -32.35
N SER A 661 -13.13 25.27 -33.14
CA SER A 661 -12.61 23.98 -32.61
C SER A 661 -11.34 24.19 -31.79
N GLY A 662 -11.00 23.26 -30.91
CA GLY A 662 -9.74 23.23 -30.17
C GLY A 662 -9.93 23.08 -28.66
N LEU A 663 -8.80 23.19 -27.93
CA LEU A 663 -8.71 22.96 -26.51
C LEU A 663 -9.11 24.20 -25.70
N TYR A 664 -10.05 24.00 -24.80
CA TYR A 664 -10.49 24.96 -23.79
C TYR A 664 -10.05 24.49 -22.41
N THR A 665 -9.82 25.44 -21.50
CA THR A 665 -9.47 25.14 -20.11
C THR A 665 -10.43 25.85 -19.16
N LEU A 666 -11.10 25.11 -18.32
CA LEU A 666 -11.76 25.63 -17.13
C LEU A 666 -10.78 25.63 -15.96
N TRP A 667 -10.56 26.81 -15.37
CA TRP A 667 -9.80 27.00 -14.13
C TRP A 667 -10.73 27.40 -13.01
N ILE A 668 -10.45 26.91 -11.78
CA ILE A 668 -11.14 27.32 -10.58
C ILE A 668 -10.17 27.45 -9.42
N GLU A 669 -10.29 28.53 -8.66
CA GLU A 669 -9.47 28.83 -7.49
C GLU A 669 -10.38 29.04 -6.28
N LEU A 670 -10.01 28.44 -5.14
CA LEU A 670 -10.71 28.58 -3.87
C LEU A 670 -9.95 29.51 -2.95
N PHE A 671 -10.71 30.43 -2.33
CA PHE A 671 -10.20 31.40 -1.34
C PHE A 671 -11.01 31.33 -0.05
N ASP A 672 -10.35 31.60 1.08
CA ASP A 672 -11.02 31.80 2.37
C ASP A 672 -11.71 33.17 2.48
N SER A 673 -12.35 33.41 3.63
CA SER A 673 -13.05 34.69 3.92
C SER A 673 -12.13 35.91 3.96
N SER A 674 -10.84 35.73 4.18
CA SER A 674 -9.82 36.77 4.19
C SER A 674 -9.19 37.00 2.79
N GLY A 675 -9.61 36.22 1.79
CA GLY A 675 -9.06 36.26 0.45
C GLY A 675 -7.75 35.48 0.28
N ASN A 676 -7.34 34.68 1.27
CA ASN A 676 -6.19 33.81 1.11
C ASN A 676 -6.54 32.63 0.20
N TRP A 677 -5.62 32.31 -0.68
CA TRP A 677 -5.75 31.17 -1.58
C TRP A 677 -5.65 29.84 -0.80
N LEU A 678 -6.55 28.91 -1.11
CA LEU A 678 -6.60 27.59 -0.49
C LEU A 678 -6.30 26.45 -1.47
N TYR A 679 -6.84 26.54 -2.72
CA TYR A 679 -6.78 25.43 -3.67
C TYR A 679 -6.99 25.90 -5.11
N THR A 680 -6.45 25.17 -6.08
CA THR A 680 -6.73 25.34 -7.52
C THR A 680 -7.03 24.00 -8.17
N ASN A 681 -7.97 23.98 -9.09
CA ASN A 681 -8.25 22.83 -9.96
C ASN A 681 -8.46 23.28 -11.40
N SER A 682 -8.36 22.35 -12.34
CA SER A 682 -8.61 22.61 -13.75
C SER A 682 -9.23 21.42 -14.46
N CYS A 683 -9.99 21.69 -15.50
CA CYS A 683 -10.53 20.72 -16.44
C CYS A 683 -10.27 21.20 -17.87
N PHE A 684 -9.79 20.29 -18.71
CA PHE A 684 -9.58 20.53 -20.13
C PHE A 684 -10.72 19.88 -20.91
N PHE A 685 -11.29 20.62 -21.88
CA PHE A 685 -12.30 20.08 -22.77
C PHE A 685 -12.04 20.55 -24.21
N ASP A 686 -12.41 19.71 -25.17
CA ASP A 686 -12.15 19.91 -26.58
C ASP A 686 -13.46 20.05 -27.35
N VAL A 687 -13.48 20.95 -28.31
CA VAL A 687 -14.61 21.18 -29.21
C VAL A 687 -14.24 20.65 -30.58
N ARG A 688 -14.93 19.60 -31.00
CA ARG A 688 -14.91 18.90 -32.29
C ARG A 688 -13.78 17.91 -32.52
N GLU A 689 -12.61 18.15 -32.86
CA GLU A 689 -11.64 17.13 -33.25
C GLU A 689 -10.60 16.90 -32.18
N VAL A 690 -10.05 15.69 -32.15
CA VAL A 690 -8.96 15.33 -31.24
C VAL A 690 -7.78 16.28 -31.48
N SER A 691 -7.72 17.36 -30.72
CA SER A 691 -6.50 18.18 -30.68
C SER A 691 -5.40 17.36 -30.01
N LYS A 692 -4.18 17.45 -30.54
CA LYS A 692 -2.99 16.89 -29.90
C LYS A 692 -2.37 18.02 -29.07
N PRO A 693 -2.71 18.18 -27.78
CA PRO A 693 -2.11 19.23 -26.97
C PRO A 693 -0.61 18.98 -26.84
N GLY A 694 0.16 20.06 -26.78
CA GLY A 694 1.50 20.01 -26.24
C GLY A 694 1.45 19.92 -24.72
N VAL A 695 2.49 19.48 -24.11
CA VAL A 695 2.58 19.32 -22.65
C VAL A 695 3.66 20.23 -22.11
N LEU A 696 3.31 21.11 -21.16
CA LEU A 696 4.25 21.91 -20.40
C LEU A 696 4.56 21.20 -19.09
N LYS A 697 5.81 20.83 -18.90
CA LYS A 697 6.34 20.26 -17.65
C LYS A 697 7.24 21.29 -16.98
N ILE A 698 6.92 21.62 -15.73
CA ILE A 698 7.66 22.60 -14.93
C ILE A 698 8.21 21.90 -13.70
N THR A 699 9.49 22.03 -13.45
CA THR A 699 10.16 21.51 -12.27
C THR A 699 10.92 22.64 -11.58
N ALA A 700 10.78 22.76 -10.26
CA ALA A 700 11.61 23.65 -9.45
C ALA A 700 12.62 22.81 -8.67
N VAL A 701 13.90 23.03 -8.93
CA VAL A 701 15.01 22.34 -8.29
C VAL A 701 15.50 23.16 -7.10
N GLY A 702 15.19 22.74 -5.89
CA GLY A 702 15.57 23.41 -4.65
C GLY A 702 14.47 23.40 -3.58
N ASN A 703 14.81 23.89 -2.38
CA ASN A 703 13.86 24.00 -1.26
C ASN A 703 13.13 25.34 -1.27
N TYR A 704 12.19 25.50 -2.16
CA TYR A 704 11.39 26.73 -2.30
C TYR A 704 10.06 26.57 -1.54
N ARG A 705 9.67 27.63 -0.80
CA ARG A 705 8.34 27.67 -0.16
C ARG A 705 7.31 28.14 -1.19
N ASN A 706 6.18 27.41 -1.26
CA ASN A 706 5.00 27.76 -2.03
C ASN A 706 5.31 28.17 -3.48
N PRO A 707 6.03 27.37 -4.28
CA PRO A 707 6.27 27.73 -5.66
C PRO A 707 4.97 27.73 -6.46
N VAL A 708 4.76 28.78 -7.25
CA VAL A 708 3.56 28.96 -8.04
C VAL A 708 3.89 29.44 -9.44
N MET A 709 3.10 29.05 -10.42
CA MET A 709 3.06 29.62 -11.74
C MET A 709 1.84 30.53 -11.87
N PHE A 710 2.00 31.67 -12.51
CA PHE A 710 0.89 32.51 -12.94
C PHE A 710 0.74 32.40 -14.46
N TYR A 711 -0.47 32.09 -14.87
CA TYR A 711 -0.88 32.12 -16.27
C TYR A 711 -2.20 32.88 -16.38
N GLN A 712 -2.26 33.95 -17.16
CA GLN A 712 -3.43 34.81 -17.28
C GLN A 712 -3.97 35.29 -15.90
N ASN A 713 -3.08 35.66 -14.98
CA ASN A 713 -3.38 35.97 -13.57
C ASN A 713 -3.98 34.86 -12.73
N ILE A 714 -4.04 33.65 -13.26
CA ILE A 714 -4.45 32.45 -12.50
C ILE A 714 -3.23 31.90 -11.78
N ARG A 715 -3.39 31.66 -10.49
CA ARG A 715 -2.38 31.06 -9.63
C ARG A 715 -2.41 29.55 -9.73
N ILE A 716 -1.33 28.91 -10.19
CA ILE A 716 -1.21 27.47 -10.32
C ILE A 716 -0.06 27.02 -9.42
N PRO A 717 -0.35 26.42 -8.24
CA PRO A 717 0.69 25.94 -7.36
C PRO A 717 1.33 24.68 -7.95
N PHE A 718 2.61 24.48 -7.65
CA PHE A 718 3.28 23.22 -7.93
C PHE A 718 4.17 22.84 -6.75
N TYR A 719 4.42 21.55 -6.58
CA TYR A 719 5.12 21.05 -5.41
C TYR A 719 6.61 20.95 -5.67
N GLN A 720 7.40 21.17 -4.63
CA GLN A 720 8.85 21.01 -4.66
C GLN A 720 9.23 19.61 -5.14
N ASN A 721 10.23 19.55 -6.03
CA ASN A 721 10.80 18.32 -6.60
C ASN A 721 9.85 17.46 -7.46
N THR A 722 8.55 17.74 -7.49
CA THR A 722 7.59 17.03 -8.37
C THR A 722 7.14 17.90 -9.54
N GLY A 723 7.13 19.24 -9.36
CA GLY A 723 6.71 20.17 -10.41
C GLY A 723 5.22 20.11 -10.71
N ILE A 724 4.87 20.50 -11.95
CA ILE A 724 3.51 20.38 -12.51
C ILE A 724 3.59 20.05 -13.99
N VAL A 725 2.59 19.31 -14.49
CA VAL A 725 2.43 19.01 -15.92
C VAL A 725 1.05 19.43 -16.37
N LEU A 726 1.01 20.28 -17.41
CA LEU A 726 -0.22 20.85 -17.93
C LEU A 726 -0.27 20.73 -19.45
N PRO A 727 -1.40 20.35 -20.05
CA PRO A 727 -1.60 20.42 -21.47
C PRO A 727 -1.92 21.87 -21.91
N PHE A 728 -1.39 22.25 -23.06
CA PHE A 728 -1.66 23.51 -23.73
C PHE A 728 -1.82 23.27 -25.23
N GLU A 729 -2.60 24.11 -25.90
CA GLU A 729 -2.58 24.16 -27.36
C GLU A 729 -1.20 24.56 -27.88
N GLN A 730 -0.90 24.23 -29.13
CA GLN A 730 0.33 24.76 -29.78
C GLN A 730 0.31 26.26 -29.79
N GLY A 731 1.37 26.90 -29.29
CA GLY A 731 1.44 28.36 -29.23
C GLY A 731 2.64 28.89 -28.45
N ASN A 732 2.69 30.21 -28.36
CA ASN A 732 3.67 30.90 -27.53
C ASN A 732 2.98 31.46 -26.28
N TYR A 733 3.55 31.17 -25.13
CA TYR A 733 2.95 31.48 -23.83
C TYR A 733 3.92 32.29 -22.97
N ASN A 734 3.38 33.17 -22.14
CA ASN A 734 4.14 33.90 -21.14
C ASN A 734 3.73 33.45 -19.76
N PHE A 735 4.69 33.00 -18.98
CA PHE A 735 4.48 32.52 -17.60
C PHE A 735 5.30 33.36 -16.64
N GLU A 736 4.73 33.62 -15.49
CA GLU A 736 5.42 34.15 -14.33
C GLU A 736 5.50 33.09 -13.26
N PHE A 737 6.66 32.93 -12.65
CA PHE A 737 6.90 31.97 -11.57
C PHE A 737 7.34 32.73 -10.33
N ARG A 738 6.74 32.41 -9.19
CA ARG A 738 7.06 32.98 -7.88
C ARG A 738 7.27 31.90 -6.84
N ALA A 739 8.12 32.19 -5.86
CA ALA A 739 8.26 31.43 -4.63
C ALA A 739 8.50 32.41 -3.48
N ASP A 740 8.04 32.07 -2.27
CA ASP A 740 8.12 32.97 -1.12
C ASP A 740 9.58 33.32 -0.77
N GLY A 741 9.89 34.62 -0.76
CA GLY A 741 11.24 35.13 -0.47
C GLY A 741 12.23 35.07 -1.64
N TYR A 742 11.75 34.84 -2.86
CA TYR A 742 12.57 34.77 -4.07
C TYR A 742 12.09 35.75 -5.16
N THR A 743 13.01 36.15 -6.03
CA THR A 743 12.69 36.99 -7.18
C THR A 743 11.83 36.25 -8.20
N ALA A 744 10.80 36.89 -8.75
CA ALA A 744 9.95 36.33 -9.77
C ALA A 744 10.70 36.01 -11.07
N ILE A 745 10.40 34.89 -11.70
CA ILE A 745 10.98 34.48 -12.99
C ILE A 745 9.91 34.59 -14.07
N TYR A 746 10.25 35.27 -15.17
CA TYR A 746 9.39 35.39 -16.34
C TYR A 746 9.94 34.56 -17.48
N LYS A 747 9.12 33.70 -18.08
CA LYS A 747 9.49 32.85 -19.21
C LYS A 747 8.50 32.98 -20.36
N LYS A 748 9.05 33.23 -21.57
CA LYS A 748 8.31 33.05 -22.82
C LYS A 748 8.61 31.66 -23.36
N VAL A 749 7.58 30.87 -23.56
CA VAL A 749 7.69 29.46 -23.88
C VAL A 749 6.86 29.11 -25.10
N ARG A 750 7.45 28.43 -26.07
CA ARG A 750 6.73 27.85 -27.19
C ARG A 750 6.35 26.40 -26.84
N ILE A 751 5.10 26.07 -27.01
CA ILE A 751 4.56 24.72 -26.84
C ILE A 751 4.16 24.18 -28.21
N ASP A 752 4.72 23.07 -28.63
CA ASP A 752 4.42 22.41 -29.90
C ASP A 752 3.45 21.22 -29.67
N SER A 753 2.54 21.03 -30.62
CA SER A 753 1.56 19.94 -30.59
C SER A 753 2.22 18.56 -30.43
N GLY A 754 1.72 17.76 -29.50
CA GLY A 754 2.18 16.40 -29.24
C GLY A 754 3.59 16.30 -28.66
N LYS A 755 4.22 17.42 -28.23
CA LYS A 755 5.56 17.44 -27.61
C LYS A 755 5.50 17.87 -26.16
N ILE A 756 6.52 17.47 -25.41
CA ILE A 756 6.77 17.99 -24.06
C ILE A 756 7.72 19.19 -24.17
N THR A 757 7.33 20.27 -23.51
CA THR A 757 8.20 21.42 -23.26
C THR A 757 8.56 21.44 -21.77
N GLU A 758 9.82 21.26 -21.44
CA GLU A 758 10.30 21.23 -20.05
C GLU A 758 10.87 22.60 -19.63
N ILE A 759 10.49 23.05 -18.45
CA ILE A 759 11.06 24.23 -17.79
C ILE A 759 11.61 23.80 -16.43
N ASN A 760 12.90 23.97 -16.27
CA ASN A 760 13.54 23.86 -14.95
C ASN A 760 13.71 25.26 -14.37
N LEU A 761 13.22 25.45 -13.15
CA LEU A 761 13.27 26.73 -12.44
C LEU A 761 14.30 26.65 -11.32
N ASP A 762 15.14 27.68 -11.27
CA ASP A 762 16.08 27.93 -10.17
C ASP A 762 15.82 29.36 -9.68
N PHE A 763 15.10 29.51 -8.56
CA PHE A 763 14.78 30.83 -8.01
C PHE A 763 16.00 31.41 -7.29
N LYS A 764 16.32 32.66 -7.57
CA LYS A 764 17.37 33.43 -6.89
C LYS A 764 16.73 34.32 -5.82
N LYS A 765 17.40 34.43 -4.67
CA LYS A 765 16.99 35.33 -3.59
C LYS A 765 17.09 36.78 -4.00
#